data_65ac67ea67b8b1cedc6b654952b70c87
#
_entry.id   65ac67ea67b8b1cedc6b654952b70c87
#
_cell.length_a   1.000
_cell.length_b   1.000
_cell.length_c   1.000
_cell.angle_alpha   90.00
_cell.angle_beta   90.00
_cell.angle_gamma   90.00
#
_symmetry.space_group_name_H-M   'P 1'
#
loop_
_entity.id
_entity.type
_entity.pdbx_description
1 polymer ?
#
loop_
_entity_poly.entity_id
_entity_poly.type
_entity_poly.pdbx_seq_one_letter_code
_entity_poly.pdbx_strand_id
1 'polypeptide(L)'
;MEMKTHFIRRRERRLAACFGIVLCVLWFILWQEMPIWANEPHVEKSKATRPGAVKAFPNHRYPRIASFQWSGAVPDWYSRFDLIDTGARGAEFAQSIKALNPNTVILPTRDWNAGPGSYGMQVPEEWKTRHSDGSPVRLYFDTDNYMDLTDFCPRATSGPWAGKRYNEVVAEWHLSYVDLNYYDGIATDGLWNFPYSANGDIDFDRNGVNDFKEHNDDWVSGHITNGINKILADLRKRMGPDKAILVNSGGMHNWGWEYTNGMLKEHSVFFYSLGDVDYNLSTYHDFMRQAPAPHVLLIDGETSHGVPGHDDAIPRNNFRHMRFWLGFALLGDGYFSFSPPEEHMYTLWYDEYEIDLGYPTTEAERLRQGAGGSGGLWVRFFDNGVVVFNGTGAPQNVSNSDLARLRGYAGPYFHFRGGQDPAVNNGAQFSSETIGGETGMIQGTADAVTGTSLILLKSPKEVVSDIIIDNWHHATSPGSLQAELTGRWQYLPNNFDQSGGGHYTLRDRHFEDPDDPATLVGYATTNKGNGSNTALFRPTIGLAGNYEIFEWHGFLGSSPSAVREATDVKYKIKHQGGETTVVVDQSNNFGRWNSLGVYYLTTGQNGQITLDNNADGPIMADAVKFAYRGSDPNRDRTPPQPPKGLRVTP
;
A
#
# COMPACT_ATOMS: atom_id res chain seq x y z
N MET A 1 -37.65 -26.92 5.73
CA MET A 1 -36.25 -27.37 5.50
C MET A 1 -35.38 -26.26 4.93
N GLU A 2 -35.94 -25.27 4.25
CA GLU A 2 -35.25 -24.12 3.67
C GLU A 2 -34.81 -23.05 4.69
N MET A 3 -35.50 -22.87 5.80
CA MET A 3 -35.15 -21.90 6.82
C MET A 3 -33.86 -22.24 7.62
N LYS A 4 -33.54 -23.54 7.77
CA LYS A 4 -32.32 -23.96 8.47
C LYS A 4 -31.04 -23.73 7.63
N THR A 5 -31.15 -23.83 6.31
CA THR A 5 -30.01 -23.61 5.39
C THR A 5 -29.61 -22.14 5.29
N HIS A 6 -30.55 -21.23 5.43
CA HIS A 6 -30.26 -19.78 5.41
C HIS A 6 -29.54 -19.31 6.67
N PHE A 7 -29.87 -19.90 7.83
CA PHE A 7 -29.25 -19.58 9.11
C PHE A 7 -27.81 -20.10 9.23
N ILE A 8 -27.53 -21.27 8.66
CA ILE A 8 -26.18 -21.84 8.62
C ILE A 8 -25.28 -21.01 7.68
N ARG A 9 -25.75 -20.59 6.50
CA ARG A 9 -24.98 -19.71 5.59
C ARG A 9 -24.66 -18.33 6.17
N ARG A 10 -25.56 -17.75 6.99
CA ARG A 10 -25.28 -16.50 7.71
C ARG A 10 -24.22 -16.68 8.81
N ARG A 11 -24.23 -17.82 9.51
CA ARG A 11 -23.26 -18.12 10.56
C ARG A 11 -21.85 -18.36 9.98
N GLU A 12 -21.75 -18.99 8.82
CA GLU A 12 -20.49 -19.21 8.12
C GLU A 12 -19.91 -17.90 7.52
N ARG A 13 -20.75 -17.02 6.99
CA ARG A 13 -20.33 -15.68 6.56
C ARG A 13 -19.81 -14.83 7.73
N ARG A 14 -20.38 -14.97 8.92
CA ARG A 14 -19.93 -14.31 10.14
C ARG A 14 -18.57 -14.85 10.62
N LEU A 15 -18.32 -16.15 10.48
CA LEU A 15 -17.05 -16.78 10.86
C LEU A 15 -15.93 -16.40 9.88
N ALA A 16 -16.19 -16.33 8.59
CA ALA A 16 -15.20 -15.90 7.60
C ALA A 16 -14.83 -14.41 7.74
N ALA A 17 -15.81 -13.55 8.01
CA ALA A 17 -15.55 -12.14 8.35
C ALA A 17 -14.73 -12.00 9.64
N CYS A 18 -15.01 -12.83 10.66
CA CYS A 18 -14.20 -12.85 11.89
C CYS A 18 -12.76 -13.29 11.66
N PHE A 19 -12.48 -14.18 10.69
CA PHE A 19 -11.10 -14.60 10.41
C PHE A 19 -10.29 -13.53 9.69
N GLY A 20 -10.87 -12.79 8.77
CA GLY A 20 -10.23 -11.61 8.16
C GLY A 20 -9.93 -10.52 9.20
N ILE A 21 -10.85 -10.30 10.13
CA ILE A 21 -10.72 -9.36 11.24
C ILE A 21 -9.68 -9.83 12.26
N VAL A 22 -9.54 -11.14 12.52
CA VAL A 22 -8.51 -11.66 13.43
C VAL A 22 -7.10 -11.33 12.95
N LEU A 23 -6.84 -11.30 11.65
CA LEU A 23 -5.55 -10.87 11.11
C LEU A 23 -5.34 -9.34 11.23
N CYS A 24 -6.36 -8.54 10.96
CA CYS A 24 -6.34 -7.09 11.22
C CYS A 24 -6.08 -6.78 12.70
N VAL A 25 -6.64 -7.58 13.58
CA VAL A 25 -6.60 -7.40 15.03
C VAL A 25 -5.25 -7.84 15.63
N LEU A 26 -4.62 -8.90 15.14
CA LEU A 26 -3.24 -9.25 15.50
C LEU A 26 -2.26 -8.11 15.15
N TRP A 27 -2.58 -7.38 14.10
CA TRP A 27 -1.79 -6.26 13.63
C TRP A 27 -1.88 -5.02 14.54
N PHE A 28 -3.06 -4.76 15.12
CA PHE A 28 -3.28 -3.61 16.01
C PHE A 28 -2.67 -3.77 17.41
N ILE A 29 -2.50 -4.99 17.91
CA ILE A 29 -1.83 -5.22 19.21
C ILE A 29 -0.37 -4.76 19.17
N LEU A 30 0.30 -4.94 18.04
CA LEU A 30 1.66 -4.47 17.83
C LEU A 30 1.75 -2.93 17.71
N TRP A 31 0.61 -2.26 17.48
CA TRP A 31 0.54 -0.80 17.33
C TRP A 31 0.47 -0.03 18.64
N GLN A 32 0.07 -0.67 19.73
CA GLN A 32 -0.09 -0.01 21.03
C GLN A 32 1.21 0.31 21.78
N GLU A 33 2.34 -0.26 21.37
CA GLU A 33 3.64 0.05 21.99
C GLU A 33 4.37 1.27 21.39
N MET A 34 3.67 2.11 20.62
CA MET A 34 4.26 3.38 20.19
C MET A 34 4.50 4.28 21.41
N PRO A 35 5.72 4.72 21.68
CA PRO A 35 5.93 5.76 22.66
C PRO A 35 5.21 7.03 22.23
N ILE A 36 4.22 7.42 23.01
CA ILE A 36 3.44 8.65 22.82
C ILE A 36 4.41 9.82 22.88
N TRP A 37 4.64 10.47 21.77
CA TRP A 37 5.26 11.79 21.71
C TRP A 37 4.25 12.83 22.25
N ALA A 38 4.10 12.83 23.57
CA ALA A 38 3.20 13.73 24.30
C ALA A 38 3.91 15.01 24.72
N ASN A 39 4.74 15.61 23.87
CA ASN A 39 5.27 16.95 24.09
C ASN A 39 5.68 17.59 22.77
N GLU A 40 4.70 17.93 21.94
CA GLU A 40 4.95 18.99 20.96
C GLU A 40 4.64 20.35 21.60
N PRO A 41 5.55 21.32 21.49
CA PRO A 41 5.27 22.68 21.96
C PRO A 41 4.14 23.28 21.10
N HIS A 42 3.23 24.00 21.73
CA HIS A 42 2.22 24.83 21.08
C HIS A 42 2.90 25.71 20.03
N VAL A 43 2.76 25.37 18.76
CA VAL A 43 3.18 26.22 17.66
C VAL A 43 2.25 27.44 17.66
N GLU A 44 2.80 28.61 17.95
CA GLU A 44 2.11 29.88 17.72
C GLU A 44 1.58 29.91 16.28
N LYS A 45 0.28 30.15 16.12
CA LYS A 45 -0.36 30.31 14.82
C LYS A 45 0.34 31.40 14.04
N SER A 46 1.24 31.01 13.13
CA SER A 46 1.79 31.94 12.17
C SER A 46 0.66 32.52 11.33
N LYS A 47 0.66 33.83 11.14
CA LYS A 47 -0.34 34.56 10.35
C LYS A 47 -0.41 33.95 8.95
N ALA A 48 -1.57 33.38 8.62
CA ALA A 48 -1.86 32.78 7.33
C ALA A 48 -1.52 33.76 6.19
N THR A 49 -0.52 33.43 5.40
CA THR A 49 -0.39 33.98 4.05
C THR A 49 -1.58 33.51 3.24
N ARG A 50 -2.16 34.41 2.42
CA ARG A 50 -3.31 34.11 1.57
C ARG A 50 -3.12 32.77 0.84
N PRO A 51 -4.17 31.93 0.77
CA PRO A 51 -4.07 30.66 0.03
C PRO A 51 -3.61 30.95 -1.39
N GLY A 52 -2.52 30.31 -1.82
CA GLY A 52 -2.19 30.21 -3.24
C GLY A 52 -3.37 29.57 -3.97
N ALA A 53 -3.45 29.78 -5.28
CA ALA A 53 -4.49 29.18 -6.11
C ALA A 53 -4.67 27.70 -5.74
N VAL A 54 -5.91 27.27 -5.50
CA VAL A 54 -6.25 25.89 -5.17
C VAL A 54 -5.60 24.98 -6.21
N LYS A 55 -4.70 24.11 -5.76
CA LYS A 55 -4.00 23.19 -6.66
C LYS A 55 -5.04 22.16 -7.12
N ALA A 56 -5.27 22.05 -8.43
CA ALA A 56 -6.16 21.03 -8.96
C ALA A 56 -5.68 19.63 -8.51
N PHE A 57 -6.61 18.78 -8.13
CA PHE A 57 -6.30 17.40 -7.73
C PHE A 57 -5.67 16.66 -8.93
N PRO A 58 -4.58 15.90 -8.71
CA PRO A 58 -3.88 15.26 -9.82
C PRO A 58 -4.76 14.26 -10.56
N ASN A 59 -4.73 14.32 -11.90
CA ASN A 59 -5.35 13.29 -12.74
C ASN A 59 -4.28 12.32 -13.23
N HIS A 60 -4.02 11.28 -12.44
CA HIS A 60 -3.00 10.30 -12.76
C HIS A 60 -3.37 9.44 -13.97
N ARG A 61 -2.36 9.04 -14.73
CA ARG A 61 -2.51 8.04 -15.80
C ARG A 61 -2.68 6.64 -15.18
N TYR A 62 -3.05 5.68 -16.03
CA TYR A 62 -3.30 4.31 -15.58
C TYR A 62 -2.14 3.36 -15.94
N PRO A 63 -1.83 2.36 -15.08
CA PRO A 63 -2.47 2.08 -13.80
C PRO A 63 -2.17 3.17 -12.76
N ARG A 64 -3.08 3.38 -11.80
CA ARG A 64 -2.93 4.29 -10.68
C ARG A 64 -2.50 3.48 -9.47
N ILE A 65 -1.27 3.69 -9.02
CA ILE A 65 -0.68 2.86 -7.98
C ILE A 65 -0.70 3.57 -6.63
N ALA A 66 -1.20 2.85 -5.62
CA ALA A 66 -1.27 3.34 -4.26
C ALA A 66 -0.39 2.53 -3.30
N SER A 67 0.03 3.17 -2.23
CA SER A 67 0.54 2.50 -1.04
C SER A 67 -0.51 2.56 0.05
N PHE A 68 -1.05 1.39 0.41
CA PHE A 68 -1.81 1.17 1.64
C PHE A 68 -0.91 0.58 2.73
N GLN A 69 0.36 0.50 2.47
CA GLN A 69 1.34 -0.09 3.36
C GLN A 69 1.78 0.95 4.39
N TRP A 70 1.55 0.68 5.66
CA TRP A 70 1.95 1.52 6.78
C TRP A 70 3.44 1.34 7.11
N SER A 71 4.24 1.08 6.07
CA SER A 71 5.67 0.94 6.21
C SER A 71 6.32 2.29 6.53
N GLY A 72 7.44 2.26 7.23
CA GLY A 72 8.26 3.45 7.52
C GLY A 72 9.21 3.84 6.40
N ALA A 73 8.92 3.49 5.16
CA ALA A 73 9.77 3.76 4.03
C ALA A 73 10.12 5.25 3.88
N VAL A 74 11.24 5.51 3.26
CA VAL A 74 11.74 6.87 3.01
C VAL A 74 10.87 7.62 1.99
N PRO A 75 10.86 8.97 2.01
CA PRO A 75 10.12 9.78 1.04
C PRO A 75 10.44 9.46 -0.43
N ASP A 76 11.68 9.05 -0.75
CA ASP A 76 12.08 8.62 -2.10
C ASP A 76 11.22 7.44 -2.59
N TRP A 77 11.00 6.43 -1.74
CA TRP A 77 10.14 5.29 -2.06
C TRP A 77 8.68 5.72 -2.25
N TYR A 78 8.14 6.47 -1.30
CA TYR A 78 6.75 6.93 -1.36
C TYR A 78 6.45 7.86 -2.53
N SER A 79 7.43 8.62 -3.01
CA SER A 79 7.25 9.52 -4.16
C SER A 79 6.95 8.80 -5.49
N ARG A 80 7.09 7.48 -5.54
CA ARG A 80 6.74 6.64 -6.70
C ARG A 80 5.24 6.40 -6.84
N PHE A 81 4.50 6.50 -5.74
CA PHE A 81 3.07 6.23 -5.72
C PHE A 81 2.24 7.43 -6.13
N ASP A 82 1.12 7.16 -6.78
CA ASP A 82 0.12 8.17 -7.11
C ASP A 82 -0.71 8.56 -5.89
N LEU A 83 -1.00 7.60 -5.00
CA LEU A 83 -1.72 7.81 -3.75
C LEU A 83 -1.03 7.07 -2.59
N ILE A 84 -0.97 7.72 -1.45
CA ILE A 84 -0.48 7.13 -0.21
C ILE A 84 -1.57 7.27 0.84
N ASP A 85 -2.04 6.14 1.33
CA ASP A 85 -2.79 6.03 2.57
C ASP A 85 -1.77 5.68 3.66
N THR A 86 -1.48 6.62 4.52
CA THR A 86 -0.43 6.47 5.55
C THR A 86 -1.01 6.76 6.92
N GLY A 87 -0.48 6.07 7.92
CA GLY A 87 -0.73 6.43 9.31
C GLY A 87 -0.40 7.90 9.58
N ALA A 88 -0.76 8.38 10.76
CA ALA A 88 -0.54 9.77 11.14
C ALA A 88 0.94 10.11 11.24
N ARG A 89 1.50 10.67 10.19
CA ARG A 89 2.87 11.20 10.14
C ARG A 89 2.85 12.72 10.16
N GLY A 90 3.96 13.34 10.56
CA GLY A 90 4.07 14.80 10.61
C GLY A 90 4.03 15.47 9.23
N ALA A 91 3.73 16.76 9.21
CA ALA A 91 3.68 17.57 7.99
C ALA A 91 5.00 17.54 7.18
N GLU A 92 6.14 17.43 7.85
CA GLU A 92 7.47 17.35 7.21
C GLU A 92 7.62 16.13 6.31
N PHE A 93 7.04 14.99 6.70
CA PHE A 93 7.02 13.79 5.87
C PHE A 93 6.27 14.04 4.55
N ALA A 94 5.07 14.62 4.63
CA ALA A 94 4.29 14.97 3.44
C ALA A 94 5.02 15.99 2.56
N GLN A 95 5.68 16.98 3.15
CA GLN A 95 6.49 17.96 2.42
C GLN A 95 7.64 17.31 1.66
N SER A 96 8.37 16.38 2.30
CA SER A 96 9.49 15.68 1.69
C SER A 96 9.07 14.87 0.47
N ILE A 97 7.93 14.16 0.54
CA ILE A 97 7.36 13.43 -0.60
C ILE A 97 6.94 14.41 -1.70
N LYS A 98 6.21 15.49 -1.35
CA LYS A 98 5.76 16.50 -2.31
C LYS A 98 6.89 17.25 -3.00
N ALA A 99 8.06 17.37 -2.34
CA ALA A 99 9.26 17.95 -2.96
C ALA A 99 9.82 17.06 -4.06
N LEU A 100 9.71 15.72 -3.93
CA LEU A 100 10.15 14.75 -4.93
C LEU A 100 9.08 14.54 -6.02
N ASN A 101 7.83 14.34 -5.62
CA ASN A 101 6.69 14.21 -6.53
C ASN A 101 5.49 15.04 -6.05
N PRO A 102 5.28 16.23 -6.60
CA PRO A 102 4.18 17.10 -6.18
C PRO A 102 2.79 16.56 -6.53
N ASN A 103 2.71 15.50 -7.35
CA ASN A 103 1.45 14.89 -7.77
C ASN A 103 1.01 13.72 -6.88
N THR A 104 1.88 13.15 -6.04
CA THR A 104 1.48 12.11 -5.09
C THR A 104 0.36 12.64 -4.18
N VAL A 105 -0.76 11.95 -4.12
CA VAL A 105 -1.87 12.23 -3.19
C VAL A 105 -1.55 11.61 -1.85
N ILE A 106 -1.64 12.36 -0.76
CA ILE A 106 -1.30 11.88 0.58
C ILE A 106 -2.49 12.06 1.51
N LEU A 107 -3.00 10.94 2.04
CA LEU A 107 -4.15 10.87 2.94
C LEU A 107 -3.70 10.24 4.27
N PRO A 108 -3.54 11.02 5.34
CA PRO A 108 -3.25 10.43 6.65
C PRO A 108 -4.47 9.68 7.17
N THR A 109 -4.24 8.45 7.64
CA THR A 109 -5.27 7.57 8.17
C THR A 109 -5.46 7.79 9.67
N ARG A 110 -6.70 7.69 10.12
CA ARG A 110 -7.12 7.76 11.53
C ARG A 110 -8.21 6.73 11.81
N ASP A 111 -8.10 6.05 12.94
CA ASP A 111 -9.14 5.16 13.47
C ASP A 111 -10.25 5.99 14.14
N TRP A 112 -11.48 5.73 13.73
CA TRP A 112 -12.66 6.50 14.17
C TRP A 112 -13.54 5.75 15.15
N ASN A 113 -13.47 4.42 15.18
CA ASN A 113 -14.25 3.61 16.13
C ASN A 113 -13.57 3.48 17.50
N ALA A 114 -12.24 3.37 17.53
CA ALA A 114 -11.49 3.31 18.78
C ALA A 114 -11.48 4.65 19.52
N GLY A 115 -11.72 5.72 18.80
CA GLY A 115 -11.82 7.08 19.34
C GLY A 115 -10.49 7.65 19.84
N PRO A 116 -10.56 8.84 20.46
CA PRO A 116 -9.39 9.55 20.95
C PRO A 116 -8.58 8.80 22.02
N GLY A 117 -9.18 7.79 22.67
CA GLY A 117 -8.53 7.01 23.72
C GLY A 117 -7.31 6.25 23.24
N SER A 118 -7.32 5.71 22.02
CA SER A 118 -6.18 5.04 21.37
C SER A 118 -5.00 5.99 21.11
N TYR A 119 -5.24 7.30 21.14
CA TYR A 119 -4.21 8.33 21.00
C TYR A 119 -3.87 9.01 22.34
N GLY A 120 -4.12 8.34 23.47
CA GLY A 120 -3.77 8.84 24.81
C GLY A 120 -4.67 9.91 25.38
N MET A 121 -5.79 10.24 24.73
CA MET A 121 -6.75 11.19 25.27
C MET A 121 -7.79 10.50 26.17
N GLN A 122 -8.19 11.19 27.25
CA GLN A 122 -9.30 10.72 28.08
C GLN A 122 -10.62 10.95 27.36
N VAL A 123 -11.30 9.85 27.03
CA VAL A 123 -12.61 9.85 26.38
C VAL A 123 -13.69 9.87 27.44
N PRO A 124 -14.75 10.71 27.32
CA PRO A 124 -15.92 10.64 28.19
C PRO A 124 -16.48 9.21 28.27
N GLU A 125 -16.71 8.75 29.49
CA GLU A 125 -17.20 7.40 29.74
C GLU A 125 -18.57 7.18 29.09
N GLU A 126 -19.34 8.25 28.97
CA GLU A 126 -20.65 8.26 28.34
C GLU A 126 -20.64 7.89 26.86
N TRP A 127 -19.52 8.10 26.16
CA TRP A 127 -19.42 7.86 24.72
C TRP A 127 -19.09 6.42 24.35
N LYS A 128 -18.73 5.60 25.33
CA LYS A 128 -18.43 4.18 25.08
C LYS A 128 -19.73 3.42 24.82
N THR A 129 -19.74 2.61 23.77
CA THR A 129 -20.81 1.66 23.51
C THR A 129 -20.90 0.63 24.62
N ARG A 130 -22.09 0.14 24.91
CA ARG A 130 -22.38 -0.81 26.01
C ARG A 130 -23.01 -2.09 25.50
N HIS A 131 -22.71 -3.18 26.21
CA HIS A 131 -23.48 -4.42 26.18
C HIS A 131 -24.75 -4.25 27.03
N SER A 132 -25.71 -5.15 26.88
CA SER A 132 -26.97 -5.15 27.65
C SER A 132 -26.77 -5.29 29.17
N ASP A 133 -25.63 -5.79 29.63
CA ASP A 133 -25.26 -5.85 31.03
C ASP A 133 -24.59 -4.56 31.56
N GLY A 134 -24.45 -3.54 30.71
CA GLY A 134 -23.84 -2.25 31.01
C GLY A 134 -22.32 -2.23 30.89
N SER A 135 -21.66 -3.35 30.60
CA SER A 135 -20.21 -3.37 30.37
C SER A 135 -19.84 -2.70 29.04
N PRO A 136 -18.66 -2.07 28.91
CA PRO A 136 -18.26 -1.42 27.67
C PRO A 136 -17.93 -2.46 26.59
N VAL A 137 -18.38 -2.21 25.36
CA VAL A 137 -17.94 -2.95 24.17
C VAL A 137 -16.48 -2.60 23.89
N ARG A 138 -15.64 -3.62 23.71
CA ARG A 138 -14.22 -3.48 23.43
C ARG A 138 -13.93 -3.77 21.96
N LEU A 139 -12.97 -3.02 21.41
CA LEU A 139 -12.35 -3.29 20.14
C LEU A 139 -11.06 -4.06 20.36
N TYR A 140 -10.60 -4.76 19.36
CA TYR A 140 -9.24 -5.29 19.26
C TYR A 140 -8.73 -5.96 20.56
N PHE A 141 -9.20 -7.17 20.85
CA PHE A 141 -8.73 -7.97 22.00
C PHE A 141 -8.82 -7.28 23.37
N ASP A 142 -9.89 -6.55 23.59
CA ASP A 142 -10.17 -5.88 24.87
C ASP A 142 -9.25 -4.68 25.19
N THR A 143 -8.47 -4.18 24.24
CA THR A 143 -7.58 -3.04 24.49
C THR A 143 -8.28 -1.69 24.40
N ASP A 144 -9.09 -1.47 23.36
CA ASP A 144 -9.76 -0.20 23.11
C ASP A 144 -11.26 -0.26 23.30
N ASN A 145 -11.88 0.91 23.51
CA ASN A 145 -13.33 1.00 23.64
C ASN A 145 -13.94 1.27 22.26
N TYR A 146 -15.03 0.56 21.94
CA TYR A 146 -15.87 0.89 20.81
C TYR A 146 -16.68 2.14 21.14
N MET A 147 -16.57 3.17 20.31
CA MET A 147 -17.27 4.44 20.52
C MET A 147 -18.68 4.39 19.92
N ASP A 148 -19.63 4.97 20.63
CA ASP A 148 -21.01 5.06 20.18
C ASP A 148 -21.16 6.18 19.13
N LEU A 149 -21.21 5.77 17.87
CA LEU A 149 -21.37 6.66 16.72
C LEU A 149 -22.83 7.12 16.53
N THR A 150 -23.79 6.53 17.26
CA THR A 150 -25.22 6.74 17.04
C THR A 150 -25.74 8.03 17.69
N ASP A 151 -26.98 8.39 17.39
CA ASP A 151 -27.67 9.47 18.09
C ASP A 151 -28.14 9.11 19.50
N PHE A 152 -28.07 7.83 19.87
CA PHE A 152 -28.29 7.39 21.25
C PHE A 152 -27.10 7.71 22.15
N CYS A 153 -25.89 7.91 21.57
CA CYS A 153 -24.71 8.29 22.33
C CYS A 153 -25.03 9.41 23.32
N PRO A 154 -24.84 9.21 24.62
CA PRO A 154 -25.12 10.26 25.60
C PRO A 154 -24.21 11.46 25.41
N ARG A 155 -24.69 12.63 25.87
CA ARG A 155 -23.85 13.83 25.89
C ARG A 155 -22.86 13.75 27.02
N ALA A 156 -21.60 14.10 26.77
CA ALA A 156 -20.58 14.19 27.81
C ALA A 156 -21.05 15.16 28.94
N THR A 157 -20.88 14.73 30.18
CA THR A 157 -21.32 15.51 31.35
C THR A 157 -20.26 16.50 31.81
N SER A 158 -19.01 16.33 31.41
CA SER A 158 -17.88 17.18 31.85
C SER A 158 -16.78 17.26 30.80
N GLY A 159 -15.73 18.02 31.08
CA GLY A 159 -14.56 18.16 30.21
C GLY A 159 -14.76 19.11 29.03
N PRO A 160 -13.83 19.14 28.09
CA PRO A 160 -13.86 20.08 26.95
C PRO A 160 -15.04 19.83 25.99
N TRP A 161 -15.65 18.65 26.06
CA TRP A 161 -16.74 18.20 25.19
C TRP A 161 -18.09 18.17 25.89
N ALA A 162 -18.21 18.79 27.10
CA ALA A 162 -19.45 18.82 27.85
C ALA A 162 -20.64 19.25 26.99
N GLY A 163 -21.76 18.52 27.06
CA GLY A 163 -22.96 18.74 26.27
C GLY A 163 -22.91 18.20 24.82
N LYS A 164 -21.82 17.55 24.40
CA LYS A 164 -21.65 16.98 23.05
C LYS A 164 -21.72 15.45 23.03
N ARG A 165 -22.18 14.89 21.92
CA ARG A 165 -22.05 13.46 21.57
C ARG A 165 -20.76 13.21 20.84
N TYR A 166 -20.32 11.95 20.77
CA TYR A 166 -19.12 11.58 20.05
C TYR A 166 -19.20 11.95 18.55
N ASN A 167 -20.31 11.61 17.89
CA ASN A 167 -20.52 11.93 16.47
C ASN A 167 -20.62 13.44 16.14
N GLU A 168 -20.72 14.31 17.16
CA GLU A 168 -20.73 15.76 16.99
C GLU A 168 -19.32 16.39 17.09
N VAL A 169 -18.30 15.62 17.50
CA VAL A 169 -16.96 16.18 17.79
C VAL A 169 -15.82 15.45 17.10
N VAL A 170 -16.00 14.18 16.75
CA VAL A 170 -14.91 13.34 16.25
C VAL A 170 -14.25 13.89 14.99
N ALA A 171 -15.01 14.48 14.08
CA ALA A 171 -14.45 15.11 12.87
C ALA A 171 -13.54 16.30 13.22
N GLU A 172 -13.96 17.17 14.12
CA GLU A 172 -13.15 18.31 14.61
C GLU A 172 -11.87 17.84 15.27
N TRP A 173 -11.99 16.82 16.12
CA TRP A 173 -10.87 16.29 16.85
C TRP A 173 -9.81 15.68 15.91
N HIS A 174 -10.19 14.80 14.97
CA HIS A 174 -9.25 14.22 14.01
C HIS A 174 -8.58 15.27 13.15
N LEU A 175 -9.32 16.26 12.68
CA LEU A 175 -8.74 17.35 11.86
C LEU A 175 -7.79 18.25 12.64
N SER A 176 -7.86 18.28 13.99
CA SER A 176 -6.92 19.05 14.79
C SER A 176 -5.47 18.54 14.71
N TYR A 177 -5.29 17.28 14.26
CA TYR A 177 -3.98 16.63 14.10
C TYR A 177 -3.54 16.52 12.63
N VAL A 178 -4.33 17.05 11.68
CA VAL A 178 -4.03 16.98 10.25
C VAL A 178 -3.86 18.38 9.69
N ASP A 179 -2.65 18.72 9.26
CA ASP A 179 -2.40 19.98 8.56
C ASP A 179 -2.78 19.86 7.07
N LEU A 180 -4.01 20.25 6.76
CA LEU A 180 -4.54 20.21 5.39
C LEU A 180 -3.80 21.13 4.38
N ASN A 181 -2.80 21.91 4.81
CA ASN A 181 -1.93 22.62 3.86
C ASN A 181 -0.95 21.67 3.17
N TYR A 182 -0.60 20.54 3.79
CA TYR A 182 0.35 19.56 3.27
C TYR A 182 -0.32 18.28 2.79
N TYR A 183 -1.48 17.93 3.36
CA TYR A 183 -2.24 16.74 3.01
C TYR A 183 -3.36 17.05 2.00
N ASP A 184 -3.62 16.11 1.10
CA ASP A 184 -4.65 16.25 0.08
C ASP A 184 -6.04 15.86 0.57
N GLY A 185 -6.13 15.32 1.79
CA GLY A 185 -7.35 14.88 2.41
C GLY A 185 -7.11 14.10 3.67
N ILE A 186 -8.00 13.16 3.98
CA ILE A 186 -7.91 12.23 5.12
C ILE A 186 -8.44 10.87 4.70
N ALA A 187 -7.84 9.80 5.23
CA ALA A 187 -8.44 8.48 5.25
C ALA A 187 -9.01 8.18 6.64
N THR A 188 -10.13 7.47 6.67
CA THR A 188 -10.74 7.00 7.92
C THR A 188 -10.54 5.52 8.02
N ASP A 189 -10.14 5.02 9.17
CA ASP A 189 -10.13 3.61 9.46
C ASP A 189 -11.25 3.25 10.44
N GLY A 190 -11.73 2.01 10.37
CA GLY A 190 -12.69 1.49 11.32
C GLY A 190 -14.11 2.07 11.24
N LEU A 191 -14.51 2.79 10.21
CA LEU A 191 -15.89 3.27 10.05
C LEU A 191 -16.82 2.14 9.55
N TRP A 192 -17.02 1.15 10.40
CA TRP A 192 -17.92 0.02 10.11
C TRP A 192 -19.35 0.33 10.51
N ASN A 193 -20.30 0.02 9.64
CA ASN A 193 -21.73 0.14 9.95
C ASN A 193 -22.31 -1.05 10.72
N PHE A 194 -21.45 -1.95 11.20
CA PHE A 194 -21.81 -3.09 12.00
C PHE A 194 -20.79 -3.31 13.13
N PRO A 195 -21.21 -3.46 14.39
CA PRO A 195 -20.29 -3.55 15.52
C PRO A 195 -19.81 -5.00 15.71
N TYR A 196 -18.88 -5.44 14.90
CA TYR A 196 -18.33 -6.81 14.93
C TYR A 196 -17.85 -7.24 16.34
N SER A 197 -17.23 -6.31 17.06
CA SER A 197 -16.69 -6.57 18.41
C SER A 197 -17.75 -6.74 19.50
N ALA A 198 -19.01 -6.41 19.23
CA ALA A 198 -20.08 -6.53 20.20
C ALA A 198 -20.54 -7.98 20.45
N ASN A 199 -20.01 -8.95 19.71
CA ASN A 199 -20.36 -10.39 19.83
C ASN A 199 -21.87 -10.65 19.79
N GLY A 200 -22.63 -9.82 19.07
CA GLY A 200 -24.08 -9.91 18.95
C GLY A 200 -24.85 -9.41 20.20
N ASP A 201 -24.21 -8.60 21.04
CA ASP A 201 -24.83 -7.93 22.19
C ASP A 201 -24.44 -6.46 22.23
N ILE A 202 -25.40 -5.57 21.95
CA ILE A 202 -25.23 -4.11 21.99
C ILE A 202 -26.50 -3.49 22.56
N ASP A 203 -26.36 -2.40 23.31
CA ASP A 203 -27.44 -1.64 23.94
C ASP A 203 -27.15 -0.15 23.75
N PHE A 204 -27.60 0.43 22.65
CA PHE A 204 -27.39 1.84 22.31
C PHE A 204 -28.27 2.76 23.14
N ASP A 205 -29.54 2.39 23.35
CA ASP A 205 -30.50 3.21 24.10
C ASP A 205 -30.39 3.04 25.61
N ARG A 206 -29.54 2.10 26.06
CA ARG A 206 -29.18 1.82 27.46
C ARG A 206 -30.40 1.41 28.32
N ASN A 207 -31.31 0.66 27.69
CA ASN A 207 -32.49 0.14 28.39
C ASN A 207 -32.22 -1.20 29.10
N GLY A 208 -31.02 -1.78 28.96
CA GLY A 208 -30.60 -3.07 29.52
C GLY A 208 -31.02 -4.26 28.68
N VAL A 209 -31.47 -4.05 27.46
CA VAL A 209 -31.87 -5.08 26.52
C VAL A 209 -30.94 -5.05 25.29
N ASN A 210 -30.61 -6.22 24.80
CA ASN A 210 -29.78 -6.35 23.61
C ASN A 210 -30.55 -5.93 22.35
N ASP A 211 -30.13 -4.86 21.67
CA ASP A 211 -30.76 -4.30 20.47
C ASP A 211 -30.87 -5.28 19.32
N PHE A 212 -29.94 -6.23 19.16
CA PHE A 212 -30.06 -7.28 18.14
C PHE A 212 -31.20 -8.26 18.40
N LYS A 213 -31.64 -8.39 19.67
CA LYS A 213 -32.77 -9.25 20.07
C LYS A 213 -34.07 -8.46 20.12
N GLU A 214 -34.02 -7.21 20.59
CA GLU A 214 -35.19 -6.34 20.68
C GLU A 214 -35.65 -5.88 19.29
N HIS A 215 -34.68 -5.57 18.42
CA HIS A 215 -34.90 -5.09 17.06
C HIS A 215 -34.39 -6.10 16.04
N ASN A 216 -33.36 -5.75 15.26
CA ASN A 216 -32.68 -6.64 14.31
C ASN A 216 -31.35 -6.00 13.82
N ASP A 217 -30.58 -6.75 13.02
CA ASP A 217 -29.31 -6.28 12.45
C ASP A 217 -29.47 -4.99 11.63
N ASP A 218 -30.58 -4.82 10.90
CA ASP A 218 -30.83 -3.65 10.05
C ASP A 218 -31.10 -2.40 10.88
N TRP A 219 -31.77 -2.53 12.03
CA TRP A 219 -31.97 -1.42 12.96
C TRP A 219 -30.63 -0.95 13.54
N VAL A 220 -29.81 -1.88 14.06
CA VAL A 220 -28.49 -1.58 14.61
C VAL A 220 -27.60 -0.93 13.56
N SER A 221 -27.44 -1.56 12.39
CA SER A 221 -26.60 -1.02 11.32
C SER A 221 -27.11 0.30 10.75
N GLY A 222 -28.44 0.50 10.73
CA GLY A 222 -29.08 1.74 10.29
C GLY A 222 -28.74 2.92 11.21
N HIS A 223 -28.77 2.72 12.54
CA HIS A 223 -28.41 3.77 13.50
C HIS A 223 -26.90 4.12 13.44
N ILE A 224 -26.03 3.12 13.29
CA ILE A 224 -24.59 3.36 13.10
C ILE A 224 -24.36 4.14 11.79
N THR A 225 -24.98 3.70 10.67
CA THR A 225 -24.88 4.37 9.37
C THR A 225 -25.33 5.84 9.45
N ASN A 226 -26.43 6.12 10.16
CA ASN A 226 -26.89 7.51 10.37
C ASN A 226 -25.84 8.34 11.12
N GLY A 227 -25.22 7.78 12.15
CA GLY A 227 -24.14 8.43 12.90
C GLY A 227 -22.91 8.68 12.02
N ILE A 228 -22.48 7.68 11.24
CA ILE A 228 -21.37 7.82 10.28
C ILE A 228 -21.67 8.92 9.26
N ASN A 229 -22.87 8.95 8.68
CA ASN A 229 -23.25 10.00 7.73
C ASN A 229 -23.17 11.41 8.33
N LYS A 230 -23.53 11.59 9.60
CA LYS A 230 -23.35 12.87 10.30
C LYS A 230 -21.89 13.27 10.46
N ILE A 231 -21.05 12.30 10.84
CA ILE A 231 -19.61 12.49 10.95
C ILE A 231 -19.02 12.91 9.60
N LEU A 232 -19.35 12.19 8.53
CA LEU A 232 -18.86 12.45 7.18
C LEU A 232 -19.36 13.80 6.65
N ALA A 233 -20.61 14.19 6.94
CA ALA A 233 -21.16 15.51 6.60
C ALA A 233 -20.42 16.66 7.31
N ASP A 234 -20.12 16.50 8.61
CA ASP A 234 -19.34 17.49 9.38
C ASP A 234 -17.89 17.56 8.87
N LEU A 235 -17.29 16.40 8.60
CA LEU A 235 -15.94 16.30 8.02
C LEU A 235 -15.87 17.02 6.67
N ARG A 236 -16.79 16.74 5.75
CA ARG A 236 -16.89 17.40 4.44
C ARG A 236 -17.06 18.91 4.57
N LYS A 237 -17.93 19.34 5.47
CA LYS A 237 -18.16 20.77 5.74
C LYS A 237 -16.89 21.48 6.21
N ARG A 238 -16.08 20.84 7.05
CA ARG A 238 -14.84 21.42 7.60
C ARG A 238 -13.70 21.42 6.59
N MET A 239 -13.57 20.37 5.82
CA MET A 239 -12.49 20.20 4.83
C MET A 239 -12.75 20.98 3.54
N GLY A 240 -14.00 21.24 3.17
CA GLY A 240 -14.38 21.80 1.90
C GLY A 240 -14.36 20.76 0.76
N PRO A 241 -14.71 21.17 -0.48
CA PRO A 241 -14.87 20.24 -1.61
C PRO A 241 -13.53 19.76 -2.21
N ASP A 242 -12.44 20.50 -1.98
CA ASP A 242 -11.16 20.29 -2.66
C ASP A 242 -10.26 19.24 -1.96
N LYS A 243 -10.70 18.71 -0.83
CA LYS A 243 -9.96 17.70 -0.06
C LYS A 243 -10.65 16.35 -0.14
N ALA A 244 -9.87 15.29 -0.33
CA ALA A 244 -10.40 13.94 -0.44
C ALA A 244 -10.75 13.36 0.94
N ILE A 245 -11.83 12.56 0.97
CA ILE A 245 -12.19 11.71 2.11
C ILE A 245 -12.28 10.29 1.59
N LEU A 246 -11.38 9.43 2.05
CA LEU A 246 -11.36 8.00 1.81
C LEU A 246 -11.91 7.27 3.04
N VAL A 247 -12.87 6.38 2.86
CA VAL A 247 -13.46 5.62 3.97
C VAL A 247 -13.02 4.16 3.92
N ASN A 248 -12.39 3.70 4.99
CA ASN A 248 -12.19 2.28 5.23
C ASN A 248 -13.32 1.72 6.11
N SER A 249 -14.12 0.85 5.53
CA SER A 249 -15.14 0.05 6.21
C SER A 249 -14.91 -1.45 6.02
N GLY A 250 -13.69 -1.86 5.67
CA GLY A 250 -13.30 -3.24 5.39
C GLY A 250 -13.75 -3.76 4.03
N GLY A 251 -14.54 -3.01 3.27
CA GLY A 251 -15.03 -3.42 1.96
C GLY A 251 -15.86 -2.38 1.23
N MET A 252 -16.43 -2.78 0.10
CA MET A 252 -17.35 -1.93 -0.66
C MET A 252 -18.66 -1.73 0.11
N HIS A 253 -19.11 -0.47 0.19
CA HIS A 253 -20.35 -0.09 0.88
C HIS A 253 -21.20 0.84 0.02
N ASN A 254 -22.48 1.03 0.37
CA ASN A 254 -23.46 1.81 -0.38
C ASN A 254 -24.06 2.98 0.43
N TRP A 255 -23.29 3.54 1.35
CA TRP A 255 -23.67 4.66 2.18
C TRP A 255 -22.58 5.74 2.20
N GLY A 256 -22.94 6.97 2.57
CA GLY A 256 -22.00 8.10 2.76
C GLY A 256 -21.42 8.68 1.48
N TRP A 257 -21.78 8.21 0.29
CA TRP A 257 -21.15 8.59 -0.98
C TRP A 257 -21.24 10.08 -1.30
N GLU A 258 -22.29 10.75 -0.84
CA GLU A 258 -22.47 12.21 -1.05
C GLU A 258 -21.42 13.06 -0.34
N TYR A 259 -20.73 12.49 0.67
CA TYR A 259 -19.73 13.20 1.48
C TYR A 259 -18.29 12.75 1.17
N THR A 260 -18.10 11.60 0.53
CA THR A 260 -16.80 10.95 0.40
C THR A 260 -16.31 10.94 -1.04
N ASN A 261 -15.01 10.77 -1.22
CA ASN A 261 -14.34 10.70 -2.52
C ASN A 261 -13.84 9.29 -2.85
N GLY A 262 -13.80 8.42 -1.85
CA GLY A 262 -13.29 7.07 -2.00
C GLY A 262 -13.75 6.13 -0.89
N MET A 263 -13.68 4.85 -1.18
CA MET A 263 -13.78 3.77 -0.23
C MET A 263 -12.61 2.81 -0.45
N LEU A 264 -12.18 2.15 0.61
CA LEU A 264 -11.14 1.14 0.57
C LEU A 264 -11.80 -0.25 0.53
N LYS A 265 -11.43 -1.04 -0.48
CA LYS A 265 -11.64 -2.48 -0.47
C LYS A 265 -10.37 -3.13 0.04
N GLU A 266 -10.31 -3.31 1.35
CA GLU A 266 -9.16 -3.80 2.08
C GLU A 266 -9.04 -5.32 2.01
N HIS A 267 -7.83 -5.84 2.11
CA HIS A 267 -7.51 -7.28 2.24
C HIS A 267 -8.23 -8.17 1.23
N SER A 268 -8.19 -7.78 -0.04
CA SER A 268 -8.89 -8.49 -1.09
C SER A 268 -8.12 -9.72 -1.55
N VAL A 269 -8.49 -10.90 -1.01
CA VAL A 269 -7.89 -12.19 -1.37
C VAL A 269 -8.70 -12.87 -2.49
N PHE A 270 -10.03 -12.91 -2.36
CA PHE A 270 -10.95 -13.53 -3.30
C PHE A 270 -12.33 -12.88 -3.23
N PHE A 271 -13.19 -13.14 -4.21
CA PHE A 271 -14.61 -12.87 -4.09
C PHE A 271 -15.33 -14.08 -3.50
N TYR A 272 -16.26 -13.87 -2.61
CA TYR A 272 -16.98 -14.94 -1.90
C TYR A 272 -17.86 -15.79 -2.82
N SER A 273 -18.21 -15.31 -4.00
CA SER A 273 -18.97 -16.00 -5.02
C SER A 273 -18.96 -15.21 -6.33
N LEU A 274 -19.49 -15.79 -7.42
CA LEU A 274 -19.73 -15.05 -8.67
C LEU A 274 -20.68 -13.86 -8.47
N GLY A 275 -21.68 -13.98 -7.60
CA GLY A 275 -22.57 -12.86 -7.24
C GLY A 275 -21.83 -11.74 -6.50
N ASP A 276 -20.80 -12.08 -5.73
CA ASP A 276 -19.97 -11.09 -5.05
C ASP A 276 -19.08 -10.32 -6.04
N VAL A 277 -18.60 -10.95 -7.12
CA VAL A 277 -17.93 -10.24 -8.23
C VAL A 277 -18.84 -9.16 -8.80
N ASP A 278 -20.09 -9.53 -9.14
CA ASP A 278 -21.07 -8.58 -9.70
C ASP A 278 -21.43 -7.47 -8.71
N TYR A 279 -21.61 -7.80 -7.43
CA TYR A 279 -21.89 -6.81 -6.37
C TYR A 279 -20.77 -5.79 -6.24
N ASN A 280 -19.54 -6.27 -6.08
CA ASN A 280 -18.41 -5.37 -5.91
C ASN A 280 -18.19 -4.49 -7.15
N LEU A 281 -18.30 -5.04 -8.37
CA LEU A 281 -18.11 -4.26 -9.59
C LEU A 281 -19.24 -3.24 -9.81
N SER A 282 -20.49 -3.62 -9.56
CA SER A 282 -21.62 -2.70 -9.65
C SER A 282 -21.50 -1.56 -8.62
N THR A 283 -21.18 -1.90 -7.36
CA THR A 283 -20.95 -0.90 -6.30
C THR A 283 -19.80 0.04 -6.66
N TYR A 284 -18.72 -0.48 -7.22
CA TYR A 284 -17.59 0.31 -7.69
C TYR A 284 -18.01 1.34 -8.76
N HIS A 285 -18.72 0.87 -9.80
CA HIS A 285 -19.18 1.74 -10.89
C HIS A 285 -20.25 2.73 -10.41
N ASP A 286 -21.16 2.32 -9.53
CA ASP A 286 -22.19 3.19 -8.95
C ASP A 286 -21.55 4.30 -8.12
N PHE A 287 -20.56 3.97 -7.30
CA PHE A 287 -19.77 4.94 -6.56
C PHE A 287 -19.13 5.97 -7.50
N MET A 288 -18.43 5.51 -8.56
CA MET A 288 -17.79 6.42 -9.53
C MET A 288 -18.76 7.37 -10.23
N ARG A 289 -20.04 6.96 -10.36
CA ARG A 289 -21.08 7.82 -10.96
C ARG A 289 -21.73 8.80 -9.98
N GLN A 290 -21.78 8.47 -8.69
CA GLN A 290 -22.58 9.18 -7.70
C GLN A 290 -21.75 9.99 -6.71
N ALA A 291 -20.55 9.54 -6.38
CA ALA A 291 -19.68 10.25 -5.43
C ALA A 291 -19.06 11.51 -6.05
N PRO A 292 -18.79 12.55 -5.25
CA PRO A 292 -18.13 13.75 -5.75
C PRO A 292 -16.68 13.47 -6.15
N ALA A 293 -16.24 14.06 -7.25
CA ALA A 293 -14.83 14.08 -7.62
C ALA A 293 -14.03 15.00 -6.65
N PRO A 294 -12.71 14.76 -6.48
CA PRO A 294 -11.88 13.75 -7.15
C PRO A 294 -12.11 12.34 -6.56
N HIS A 295 -12.09 11.30 -7.41
CA HIS A 295 -12.24 9.94 -6.92
C HIS A 295 -10.90 9.37 -6.43
N VAL A 296 -10.90 8.80 -5.22
CA VAL A 296 -9.73 8.18 -4.57
C VAL A 296 -10.04 6.76 -4.07
N LEU A 297 -10.95 6.06 -4.73
CA LEU A 297 -11.28 4.68 -4.39
C LEU A 297 -10.02 3.81 -4.48
N LEU A 298 -9.76 2.99 -3.45
CA LEU A 298 -8.58 2.15 -3.33
C LEU A 298 -8.96 0.67 -3.28
N ILE A 299 -8.36 -0.12 -4.15
CA ILE A 299 -8.43 -1.59 -4.16
C ILE A 299 -7.11 -2.11 -3.61
N ASP A 300 -7.14 -2.70 -2.44
CA ASP A 300 -5.99 -3.39 -1.87
C ASP A 300 -6.14 -4.90 -2.09
N GLY A 301 -5.41 -5.40 -3.08
CA GLY A 301 -5.29 -6.83 -3.35
C GLY A 301 -4.30 -7.48 -2.40
N GLU A 302 -4.57 -8.73 -2.01
CA GLU A 302 -3.72 -9.47 -1.10
C GLU A 302 -3.60 -10.93 -1.52
N THR A 303 -2.47 -11.57 -1.24
CA THR A 303 -2.35 -13.02 -1.24
C THR A 303 -2.54 -13.52 0.19
N SER A 304 -3.25 -14.62 0.37
CA SER A 304 -3.46 -15.22 1.68
C SER A 304 -2.63 -16.47 1.86
N HIS A 305 -2.13 -16.68 3.07
CA HIS A 305 -1.62 -17.98 3.49
C HIS A 305 -2.70 -19.06 3.36
N GLY A 306 -2.32 -20.22 2.82
CA GLY A 306 -3.18 -21.38 2.75
C GLY A 306 -4.26 -21.34 1.69
N VAL A 307 -4.17 -20.45 0.68
CA VAL A 307 -5.01 -20.50 -0.50
C VAL A 307 -4.53 -21.65 -1.40
N PRO A 308 -5.31 -22.73 -1.60
CA PRO A 308 -4.88 -23.83 -2.44
C PRO A 308 -4.57 -23.38 -3.87
N GLY A 309 -3.39 -23.77 -4.37
CA GLY A 309 -2.92 -23.38 -5.70
C GLY A 309 -2.24 -22.01 -5.77
N HIS A 310 -2.20 -21.28 -4.67
CA HIS A 310 -1.35 -20.12 -4.47
C HIS A 310 -0.16 -20.57 -3.64
N ASP A 311 1.03 -20.45 -4.19
CA ASP A 311 2.23 -20.97 -3.56
C ASP A 311 2.63 -20.11 -2.37
N ASP A 312 2.29 -20.56 -1.18
CA ASP A 312 2.69 -19.92 0.07
C ASP A 312 4.22 -19.94 0.26
N ALA A 313 4.92 -20.85 -0.42
CA ALA A 313 6.37 -20.91 -0.37
C ALA A 313 7.04 -19.76 -1.15
N ILE A 314 6.31 -19.15 -2.12
CA ILE A 314 6.82 -17.99 -2.88
C ILE A 314 5.68 -16.95 -3.09
N PRO A 315 5.07 -16.44 -2.03
CA PRO A 315 3.93 -15.53 -2.15
C PRO A 315 4.28 -14.22 -2.86
N ARG A 316 5.54 -13.79 -2.77
CA ARG A 316 6.06 -12.60 -3.44
C ARG A 316 6.07 -12.70 -4.96
N ASN A 317 6.03 -13.90 -5.53
CA ASN A 317 6.00 -14.17 -6.97
C ASN A 317 4.59 -14.49 -7.48
N ASN A 318 3.57 -14.22 -6.70
CA ASN A 318 2.20 -14.50 -7.12
C ASN A 318 1.65 -13.42 -8.08
N PHE A 319 2.26 -13.32 -9.25
CA PHE A 319 1.86 -12.37 -10.31
C PHE A 319 0.43 -12.57 -10.80
N ARG A 320 -0.06 -13.83 -10.80
CA ARG A 320 -1.43 -14.15 -11.21
C ARG A 320 -2.44 -13.41 -10.33
N HIS A 321 -2.24 -13.47 -9.03
CA HIS A 321 -3.15 -12.86 -8.05
C HIS A 321 -3.04 -11.33 -8.06
N MET A 322 -1.83 -10.79 -8.14
CA MET A 322 -1.61 -9.37 -8.33
C MET A 322 -2.35 -8.84 -9.57
N ARG A 323 -2.19 -9.52 -10.73
CA ARG A 323 -2.90 -9.14 -11.98
C ARG A 323 -4.41 -9.27 -11.86
N PHE A 324 -4.92 -10.23 -11.07
CA PHE A 324 -6.36 -10.36 -10.86
C PHE A 324 -6.93 -9.08 -10.24
N TRP A 325 -6.36 -8.63 -9.14
CA TRP A 325 -6.84 -7.44 -8.43
C TRP A 325 -6.49 -6.14 -9.15
N LEU A 326 -5.34 -6.05 -9.78
CA LEU A 326 -5.00 -4.91 -10.65
C LEU A 326 -5.99 -4.80 -11.81
N GLY A 327 -6.34 -5.91 -12.45
CA GLY A 327 -7.34 -5.93 -13.52
C GLY A 327 -8.71 -5.50 -13.04
N PHE A 328 -9.15 -5.93 -11.84
CA PHE A 328 -10.38 -5.47 -11.23
C PHE A 328 -10.36 -3.96 -10.96
N ALA A 329 -9.27 -3.43 -10.39
CA ALA A 329 -9.12 -1.99 -10.17
C ALA A 329 -9.19 -1.18 -11.47
N LEU A 330 -8.63 -1.71 -12.56
CA LEU A 330 -8.62 -1.09 -13.88
C LEU A 330 -9.98 -1.11 -14.60
N LEU A 331 -10.98 -1.87 -14.12
CA LEU A 331 -12.35 -1.78 -14.65
C LEU A 331 -13.07 -0.48 -14.24
N GLY A 332 -12.57 0.23 -13.25
CA GLY A 332 -13.01 1.57 -12.84
C GLY A 332 -11.85 2.56 -12.80
N ASP A 333 -12.03 3.65 -12.07
CA ASP A 333 -11.05 4.75 -11.98
C ASP A 333 -10.28 4.78 -10.66
N GLY A 334 -10.25 3.66 -9.94
CA GLY A 334 -9.59 3.54 -8.63
C GLY A 334 -8.07 3.43 -8.71
N TYR A 335 -7.50 3.43 -7.53
CA TYR A 335 -6.08 3.17 -7.26
C TYR A 335 -5.91 1.73 -6.82
N PHE A 336 -4.73 1.20 -7.03
CA PHE A 336 -4.40 -0.18 -6.71
C PHE A 336 -3.21 -0.27 -5.77
N SER A 337 -3.35 -1.06 -4.73
CA SER A 337 -2.29 -1.54 -3.84
C SER A 337 -2.26 -3.06 -3.87
N PHE A 338 -1.10 -3.65 -3.58
CA PHE A 338 -0.99 -5.10 -3.44
C PHE A 338 -0.05 -5.46 -2.31
N SER A 339 -0.57 -6.22 -1.35
CA SER A 339 0.15 -6.67 -0.18
C SER A 339 0.44 -8.16 -0.26
N PRO A 340 1.70 -8.61 -0.10
CA PRO A 340 2.02 -10.02 0.04
C PRO A 340 1.52 -10.57 1.38
N PRO A 341 1.30 -11.90 1.52
CA PRO A 341 0.59 -12.49 2.65
C PRO A 341 1.32 -12.40 3.97
N GLU A 342 2.62 -12.22 3.95
CA GLU A 342 3.44 -12.29 5.16
C GLU A 342 3.43 -11.00 5.95
N GLU A 343 3.25 -9.85 5.29
CA GLU A 343 3.18 -8.54 5.94
C GLU A 343 2.61 -7.48 5.01
N HIS A 344 1.69 -6.65 5.49
CA HIS A 344 1.19 -5.43 4.82
C HIS A 344 2.27 -4.36 4.55
N MET A 345 3.51 -4.66 4.88
CA MET A 345 4.62 -3.70 4.89
C MET A 345 5.67 -3.98 3.85
N TYR A 346 5.49 -4.99 3.02
CA TYR A 346 6.43 -5.23 1.93
C TYR A 346 6.16 -4.28 0.77
N THR A 347 7.17 -3.54 0.45
CA THR A 347 7.19 -2.59 -0.66
C THR A 347 7.60 -3.31 -1.95
N LEU A 348 6.72 -4.17 -2.48
CA LEU A 348 6.96 -4.76 -3.79
C LEU A 348 6.61 -3.76 -4.90
N TRP A 349 7.37 -3.80 -5.99
CA TRP A 349 7.12 -3.02 -7.17
C TRP A 349 7.14 -3.92 -8.41
N TYR A 350 6.02 -3.97 -9.11
CA TYR A 350 5.81 -4.86 -10.25
C TYR A 350 6.05 -4.12 -11.57
N ASP A 351 6.50 -4.87 -12.60
CA ASP A 351 6.64 -4.32 -13.96
C ASP A 351 5.31 -3.76 -14.48
N GLU A 352 4.18 -4.36 -14.09
CA GLU A 352 2.83 -3.91 -14.41
C GLU A 352 2.51 -2.50 -13.88
N TYR A 353 3.22 -2.02 -12.86
CA TYR A 353 3.04 -0.67 -12.31
C TYR A 353 3.67 0.42 -13.19
N GLU A 354 4.70 0.06 -13.95
CA GLU A 354 5.43 0.97 -14.84
C GLU A 354 4.84 1.05 -16.27
N ILE A 355 3.80 0.27 -16.58
CA ILE A 355 3.12 0.40 -17.86
C ILE A 355 2.34 1.72 -17.92
N ASP A 356 2.25 2.29 -19.11
CA ASP A 356 1.46 3.51 -19.35
C ASP A 356 0.27 3.16 -20.24
N LEU A 357 -0.87 2.86 -19.62
CA LEU A 357 -2.12 2.63 -20.34
C LEU A 357 -2.74 3.94 -20.86
N GLY A 358 -2.31 5.10 -20.37
CA GLY A 358 -2.97 6.38 -20.64
C GLY A 358 -4.25 6.53 -19.85
N TYR A 359 -5.29 7.08 -20.48
CA TYR A 359 -6.61 7.23 -19.88
C TYR A 359 -7.60 6.24 -20.51
N PRO A 360 -8.68 5.86 -19.79
CA PRO A 360 -9.71 4.99 -20.35
C PRO A 360 -10.43 5.68 -21.52
N THR A 361 -10.65 4.92 -22.59
CA THR A 361 -11.40 5.38 -23.78
C THR A 361 -12.82 4.82 -23.80
N THR A 362 -13.11 3.84 -22.93
CA THR A 362 -14.43 3.25 -22.74
C THR A 362 -14.72 2.99 -21.27
N GLU A 363 -16.00 2.84 -20.95
CA GLU A 363 -16.40 2.13 -19.73
C GLU A 363 -16.04 0.64 -19.85
N ALA A 364 -16.03 -0.09 -18.71
CA ALA A 364 -15.87 -1.52 -18.72
C ALA A 364 -17.10 -2.22 -19.33
N GLU A 365 -16.88 -3.12 -20.30
CA GLU A 365 -17.92 -3.86 -20.98
C GLU A 365 -17.78 -5.36 -20.71
N ARG A 366 -18.89 -6.06 -20.45
CA ARG A 366 -18.91 -7.50 -20.23
C ARG A 366 -18.87 -8.23 -21.57
N LEU A 367 -17.72 -8.84 -21.89
CA LEU A 367 -17.56 -9.68 -23.09
C LEU A 367 -18.30 -10.99 -23.01
N ARG A 368 -18.28 -11.64 -21.84
CA ARG A 368 -18.99 -12.91 -21.56
C ARG A 368 -19.51 -12.94 -20.13
N GLN A 369 -20.62 -13.61 -19.95
CA GLN A 369 -21.23 -13.87 -18.66
C GLN A 369 -20.62 -15.14 -18.04
N GLY A 370 -20.49 -15.19 -16.73
CA GLY A 370 -20.06 -16.38 -16.00
C GLY A 370 -21.18 -17.42 -15.85
N ALA A 371 -20.88 -18.50 -15.16
CA ALA A 371 -21.81 -19.59 -14.94
C ALA A 371 -23.04 -19.13 -14.15
N GLY A 372 -24.22 -19.63 -14.51
CA GLY A 372 -25.47 -19.24 -13.83
C GLY A 372 -25.88 -17.80 -14.00
N GLY A 373 -25.23 -17.05 -14.89
CA GLY A 373 -25.56 -15.66 -15.16
C GLY A 373 -24.88 -14.63 -14.25
N SER A 374 -23.99 -15.08 -13.36
CA SER A 374 -23.23 -14.22 -12.43
C SER A 374 -21.74 -14.25 -12.73
N GLY A 375 -21.04 -13.19 -12.32
CA GLY A 375 -19.65 -12.96 -12.69
C GLY A 375 -19.52 -12.60 -14.17
N GLY A 376 -18.28 -12.50 -14.66
CA GLY A 376 -18.08 -12.16 -16.06
C GLY A 376 -16.63 -12.04 -16.49
N LEU A 377 -16.45 -12.08 -17.79
CA LEU A 377 -15.24 -11.65 -18.47
C LEU A 377 -15.46 -10.22 -18.93
N TRP A 378 -14.67 -9.29 -18.39
CA TRP A 378 -14.84 -7.86 -18.61
C TRP A 378 -13.67 -7.27 -19.37
N VAL A 379 -13.94 -6.26 -20.19
CA VAL A 379 -12.93 -5.58 -21.00
C VAL A 379 -13.07 -4.07 -20.83
N ARG A 380 -11.93 -3.38 -20.70
CA ARG A 380 -11.86 -1.91 -20.74
C ARG A 380 -10.71 -1.47 -21.62
N PHE A 381 -10.96 -0.51 -22.52
CA PHE A 381 -9.96 0.03 -23.43
C PHE A 381 -9.40 1.36 -22.91
N PHE A 382 -8.12 1.56 -23.23
CA PHE A 382 -7.36 2.74 -22.84
C PHE A 382 -6.65 3.36 -24.05
N ASP A 383 -6.10 4.57 -23.88
CA ASP A 383 -5.32 5.24 -24.92
C ASP A 383 -4.25 4.35 -25.52
N ASN A 384 -3.51 3.61 -24.65
CA ASN A 384 -2.34 2.83 -25.04
C ASN A 384 -2.51 1.31 -24.89
N GLY A 385 -3.67 0.83 -24.50
CA GLY A 385 -3.83 -0.61 -24.24
C GLY A 385 -5.26 -1.07 -24.00
N VAL A 386 -5.36 -2.29 -23.49
CA VAL A 386 -6.62 -2.95 -23.11
C VAL A 386 -6.38 -3.84 -21.89
N VAL A 387 -7.38 -3.91 -21.04
CA VAL A 387 -7.42 -4.80 -19.88
C VAL A 387 -8.59 -5.77 -20.03
N VAL A 388 -8.32 -7.07 -19.76
CA VAL A 388 -9.33 -8.12 -19.72
C VAL A 388 -9.28 -8.79 -18.37
N PHE A 389 -10.33 -8.62 -17.58
CA PHE A 389 -10.48 -9.21 -16.25
C PHE A 389 -11.34 -10.47 -16.30
N ASN A 390 -10.87 -11.56 -15.73
CA ASN A 390 -11.63 -12.81 -15.65
C ASN A 390 -12.21 -13.05 -14.25
N GLY A 391 -13.44 -12.61 -14.03
CA GLY A 391 -14.27 -12.90 -12.84
C GLY A 391 -15.33 -13.98 -13.07
N THR A 392 -15.13 -14.90 -14.04
CA THR A 392 -16.10 -15.97 -14.33
C THR A 392 -15.96 -17.20 -13.43
N GLY A 393 -14.88 -17.28 -12.63
CA GLY A 393 -14.56 -18.45 -11.83
C GLY A 393 -14.12 -19.69 -12.62
N ALA A 394 -13.78 -19.53 -13.90
CA ALA A 394 -13.30 -20.60 -14.79
C ALA A 394 -12.34 -20.04 -15.84
N PRO A 395 -11.40 -20.85 -16.39
CA PRO A 395 -10.54 -20.42 -17.47
C PRO A 395 -11.34 -19.96 -18.69
N GLN A 396 -10.94 -18.82 -19.31
CA GLN A 396 -11.61 -18.23 -20.47
C GLN A 396 -10.60 -18.03 -21.61
N ASN A 397 -10.87 -18.60 -22.77
CA ASN A 397 -10.10 -18.28 -23.97
C ASN A 397 -10.56 -16.93 -24.53
N VAL A 398 -9.63 -16.00 -24.75
CA VAL A 398 -9.88 -14.69 -25.35
C VAL A 398 -9.01 -14.56 -26.59
N SER A 399 -9.62 -14.13 -27.67
CA SER A 399 -8.92 -13.89 -28.94
C SER A 399 -9.00 -12.41 -29.35
N ASN A 400 -8.08 -12.01 -30.22
CA ASN A 400 -8.11 -10.67 -30.81
C ASN A 400 -9.43 -10.40 -31.57
N SER A 401 -10.05 -11.45 -32.16
CA SER A 401 -11.37 -11.33 -32.80
C SER A 401 -12.51 -11.14 -31.81
N ASP A 402 -12.39 -11.61 -30.57
CA ASP A 402 -13.35 -11.29 -29.51
C ASP A 402 -13.29 -9.82 -29.13
N LEU A 403 -12.07 -9.29 -28.94
CA LEU A 403 -11.86 -7.88 -28.62
C LEU A 403 -12.30 -6.96 -29.76
N ALA A 404 -12.10 -7.37 -31.01
CA ALA A 404 -12.45 -6.58 -32.20
C ALA A 404 -13.96 -6.36 -32.39
N ARG A 405 -14.80 -7.11 -31.66
CA ARG A 405 -16.28 -6.93 -31.68
C ARG A 405 -16.75 -5.81 -30.74
N LEU A 406 -15.88 -5.41 -29.79
CA LEU A 406 -16.23 -4.43 -28.78
C LEU A 406 -15.95 -3.01 -29.26
N ARG A 407 -16.75 -2.07 -28.76
CA ARG A 407 -16.54 -0.66 -29.01
C ARG A 407 -15.25 -0.20 -28.33
N GLY A 408 -14.39 0.52 -29.05
CA GLY A 408 -13.12 1.01 -28.52
C GLY A 408 -11.91 0.17 -28.91
N TYR A 409 -12.13 -0.96 -29.59
CA TYR A 409 -11.01 -1.73 -30.14
C TYR A 409 -10.12 -0.89 -31.06
N ALA A 410 -8.82 -0.92 -30.77
CA ALA A 410 -7.81 -0.18 -31.53
C ALA A 410 -6.49 -0.99 -31.65
N GLY A 411 -6.61 -2.35 -31.79
CA GLY A 411 -5.46 -3.23 -31.98
C GLY A 411 -4.70 -3.00 -33.28
N PRO A 412 -3.59 -3.70 -33.50
CA PRO A 412 -3.17 -4.90 -32.73
C PRO A 412 -2.69 -4.58 -31.33
N TYR A 413 -2.70 -5.61 -30.49
CA TYR A 413 -2.20 -5.53 -29.11
C TYR A 413 -1.00 -6.44 -28.90
N PHE A 414 -0.19 -6.14 -27.89
CA PHE A 414 1.05 -6.84 -27.57
C PHE A 414 1.15 -7.01 -26.05
N HIS A 415 1.72 -8.10 -25.60
CA HIS A 415 2.28 -8.14 -24.27
C HIS A 415 3.41 -7.11 -24.17
N PHE A 416 3.59 -6.49 -23.03
CA PHE A 416 4.84 -5.77 -22.79
C PHE A 416 5.96 -6.78 -22.51
N ARG A 417 7.22 -6.35 -22.61
CA ARG A 417 8.37 -7.18 -22.31
C ARG A 417 8.91 -6.80 -20.93
N GLY A 418 8.60 -7.63 -19.94
CA GLY A 418 9.00 -7.42 -18.53
C GLY A 418 10.16 -8.30 -18.11
N GLY A 419 10.73 -8.00 -16.95
CA GLY A 419 11.82 -8.75 -16.35
C GLY A 419 11.38 -9.74 -15.28
N GLN A 420 10.26 -9.47 -14.60
CA GLN A 420 9.86 -10.24 -13.42
C GLN A 420 9.08 -11.51 -13.75
N ASP A 421 8.24 -11.48 -14.80
CA ASP A 421 7.48 -12.65 -15.29
C ASP A 421 7.56 -12.75 -16.83
N PRO A 422 8.74 -13.12 -17.38
CA PRO A 422 8.95 -13.11 -18.84
C PRO A 422 8.18 -14.20 -19.57
N ALA A 423 7.59 -15.18 -18.88
CA ALA A 423 6.73 -16.17 -19.49
C ALA A 423 5.40 -15.56 -19.99
N VAL A 424 4.86 -14.61 -19.26
CA VAL A 424 3.65 -13.85 -19.59
C VAL A 424 4.03 -12.55 -20.30
N ASN A 425 4.91 -11.76 -19.69
CA ASN A 425 5.34 -10.45 -20.18
C ASN A 425 6.50 -10.61 -21.20
N ASN A 426 6.20 -11.22 -22.34
CA ASN A 426 7.19 -11.70 -23.32
C ASN A 426 7.40 -10.78 -24.53
N GLY A 427 6.63 -9.70 -24.67
CA GLY A 427 6.69 -8.77 -25.79
C GLY A 427 6.00 -9.25 -27.06
N ALA A 428 5.34 -10.43 -27.05
CA ALA A 428 4.71 -11.00 -28.23
C ALA A 428 3.43 -10.27 -28.63
N GLN A 429 3.12 -10.29 -29.94
CA GLN A 429 1.83 -9.84 -30.43
C GLN A 429 0.73 -10.79 -29.94
N PHE A 430 -0.32 -10.23 -29.37
CA PHE A 430 -1.48 -10.97 -28.91
C PHE A 430 -2.32 -11.50 -30.09
N SER A 431 -2.64 -12.77 -30.03
CA SER A 431 -3.59 -13.41 -30.97
C SER A 431 -4.75 -14.06 -30.23
N SER A 432 -4.47 -14.93 -29.31
CA SER A 432 -5.42 -15.55 -28.37
C SER A 432 -4.70 -16.14 -27.19
N GLU A 433 -5.36 -16.17 -26.03
CA GLU A 433 -4.80 -16.69 -24.80
C GLU A 433 -5.91 -17.21 -23.88
N THR A 434 -5.61 -18.20 -23.04
CA THR A 434 -6.50 -18.65 -21.98
C THR A 434 -6.17 -17.90 -20.68
N ILE A 435 -7.09 -17.05 -20.25
CA ILE A 435 -6.99 -16.31 -18.99
C ILE A 435 -7.50 -17.20 -17.87
N GLY A 436 -6.67 -17.46 -16.87
CA GLY A 436 -7.01 -18.30 -15.73
C GLY A 436 -8.16 -17.74 -14.90
N GLY A 437 -8.98 -18.63 -14.40
CA GLY A 437 -10.07 -18.38 -13.45
C GLY A 437 -10.38 -19.67 -12.73
N GLU A 438 -10.80 -19.58 -11.47
CA GLU A 438 -11.18 -20.73 -10.66
C GLU A 438 -12.25 -20.37 -9.63
N THR A 439 -13.06 -21.36 -9.31
CA THR A 439 -14.01 -21.33 -8.20
C THR A 439 -13.74 -22.54 -7.32
N GLY A 440 -13.62 -22.33 -6.02
CA GLY A 440 -13.32 -23.44 -5.11
C GLY A 440 -13.29 -23.05 -3.66
N MET A 441 -12.89 -24.00 -2.82
CA MET A 441 -12.76 -23.80 -1.38
C MET A 441 -11.50 -23.01 -1.07
N ILE A 442 -11.65 -21.77 -0.61
CA ILE A 442 -10.56 -20.90 -0.18
C ILE A 442 -10.91 -20.37 1.22
N GLN A 443 -10.03 -20.58 2.20
CA GLN A 443 -10.22 -20.12 3.58
C GLN A 443 -11.61 -20.40 4.16
N GLY A 444 -12.16 -21.60 3.93
CA GLY A 444 -13.50 -21.99 4.41
C GLY A 444 -14.67 -21.48 3.55
N THR A 445 -14.41 -20.74 2.48
CA THR A 445 -15.42 -20.25 1.53
C THR A 445 -15.53 -21.20 0.35
N ALA A 446 -16.65 -21.90 0.23
CA ALA A 446 -16.82 -22.99 -0.74
C ALA A 446 -16.86 -22.53 -2.21
N ASP A 447 -17.34 -21.32 -2.46
CA ASP A 447 -17.58 -20.78 -3.80
C ASP A 447 -16.66 -19.58 -4.10
N ALA A 448 -15.50 -19.52 -3.42
CA ALA A 448 -14.54 -18.42 -3.60
C ALA A 448 -14.07 -18.34 -5.04
N VAL A 449 -14.01 -17.11 -5.58
CA VAL A 449 -13.63 -16.83 -6.97
C VAL A 449 -12.31 -16.08 -7.00
N THR A 450 -11.35 -16.63 -7.74
CA THR A 450 -10.08 -15.98 -8.10
C THR A 450 -9.79 -16.15 -9.58
N GLY A 451 -8.72 -15.54 -10.05
CA GLY A 451 -8.33 -15.65 -11.45
C GLY A 451 -7.07 -14.87 -11.78
N THR A 452 -7.04 -14.33 -12.98
CA THR A 452 -6.01 -13.39 -13.43
C THR A 452 -6.60 -12.41 -14.42
N SER A 453 -5.81 -11.42 -14.82
CA SER A 453 -6.17 -10.47 -15.87
C SER A 453 -5.09 -10.44 -16.94
N LEU A 454 -5.50 -10.07 -18.14
CA LEU A 454 -4.64 -9.81 -19.27
C LEU A 454 -4.53 -8.30 -19.45
N ILE A 455 -3.31 -7.79 -19.50
CA ILE A 455 -2.99 -6.39 -19.73
C ILE A 455 -2.12 -6.27 -20.95
N LEU A 456 -2.63 -5.63 -22.00
CA LEU A 456 -1.96 -5.56 -23.30
C LEU A 456 -1.78 -4.10 -23.75
N LEU A 457 -0.70 -3.82 -24.46
CA LEU A 457 -0.38 -2.51 -25.02
C LEU A 457 -0.59 -2.45 -26.53
N LYS A 458 -0.84 -1.28 -27.09
CA LYS A 458 -0.97 -1.04 -28.54
C LYS A 458 0.36 -1.12 -29.30
N SER A 459 1.48 -1.12 -28.57
CA SER A 459 2.82 -1.27 -29.15
C SER A 459 3.70 -2.12 -28.25
N PRO A 460 4.64 -2.87 -28.82
CA PRO A 460 5.62 -3.58 -28.01
C PRO A 460 6.48 -2.57 -27.24
N LYS A 461 6.62 -2.79 -25.94
CA LYS A 461 7.39 -1.93 -25.02
C LYS A 461 8.17 -2.79 -24.03
N GLU A 462 9.42 -2.44 -23.78
CA GLU A 462 10.17 -2.98 -22.64
C GLU A 462 9.79 -2.17 -21.39
N VAL A 463 9.37 -2.89 -20.36
CA VAL A 463 8.97 -2.32 -19.07
C VAL A 463 9.63 -3.14 -17.98
N VAL A 464 10.62 -2.58 -17.33
CA VAL A 464 11.41 -3.26 -16.30
C VAL A 464 11.54 -2.32 -15.12
N SER A 465 11.01 -2.74 -14.00
CA SER A 465 11.07 -1.99 -12.75
C SER A 465 12.48 -1.92 -12.18
N ASP A 466 12.79 -0.86 -11.46
CA ASP A 466 14.00 -0.77 -10.67
C ASP A 466 14.02 -1.86 -9.59
N ILE A 467 15.16 -2.52 -9.43
CA ILE A 467 15.40 -3.46 -8.33
C ILE A 467 16.16 -2.71 -7.25
N ILE A 468 15.55 -2.53 -6.09
CA ILE A 468 16.22 -1.97 -4.91
C ILE A 468 16.45 -3.11 -3.92
N ILE A 469 17.68 -3.26 -3.48
CA ILE A 469 18.11 -4.22 -2.47
C ILE A 469 18.59 -3.43 -1.28
N ASP A 470 17.92 -3.61 -0.16
CA ASP A 470 18.26 -3.02 1.13
C ASP A 470 19.10 -4.02 1.96
N ASN A 471 19.85 -3.53 2.92
CA ASN A 471 20.66 -4.35 3.84
C ASN A 471 19.81 -5.18 4.80
N TRP A 472 18.56 -4.80 5.02
CA TRP A 472 17.70 -5.40 6.05
C TRP A 472 16.44 -6.07 5.49
N HIS A 473 15.87 -5.55 4.41
CA HIS A 473 14.60 -6.02 3.89
C HIS A 473 14.69 -6.73 2.56
N HIS A 474 13.62 -7.47 2.30
CA HIS A 474 13.39 -8.02 0.98
C HIS A 474 13.48 -6.93 -0.10
N ALA A 475 14.13 -7.23 -1.20
CA ALA A 475 14.21 -6.34 -2.34
C ALA A 475 12.81 -5.97 -2.88
N THR A 476 12.70 -4.83 -3.52
CA THR A 476 11.44 -4.34 -4.11
C THR A 476 10.95 -5.18 -5.30
N SER A 477 11.82 -6.01 -5.88
CA SER A 477 11.46 -6.90 -6.98
C SER A 477 11.25 -8.32 -6.46
N PRO A 478 10.14 -8.99 -6.84
CA PRO A 478 9.94 -10.40 -6.56
C PRO A 478 11.14 -11.26 -6.99
N GLY A 479 11.55 -12.21 -6.15
CA GLY A 479 12.69 -13.10 -6.42
C GLY A 479 14.08 -12.55 -6.09
N SER A 480 14.23 -11.28 -5.77
CA SER A 480 15.46 -10.73 -5.19
C SER A 480 15.38 -10.73 -3.67
N LEU A 481 16.51 -10.93 -3.02
CA LEU A 481 16.62 -10.98 -1.56
C LEU A 481 17.34 -9.74 -1.02
N GLN A 482 17.29 -9.55 0.30
CA GLN A 482 18.10 -8.54 1.01
C GLN A 482 19.60 -8.76 0.80
N ALA A 483 20.42 -7.78 1.18
CA ALA A 483 21.87 -7.90 1.13
C ALA A 483 22.38 -9.01 2.06
N GLU A 484 23.39 -9.75 1.59
CA GLU A 484 24.07 -10.77 2.37
C GLU A 484 25.27 -10.14 3.11
N LEU A 485 25.22 -10.10 4.44
CA LEU A 485 26.29 -9.56 5.26
C LEU A 485 27.13 -10.69 5.86
N THR A 486 28.44 -10.61 5.66
CA THR A 486 29.41 -11.58 6.22
C THR A 486 30.41 -10.86 7.13
N GLY A 487 30.76 -11.49 8.24
CA GLY A 487 31.69 -10.91 9.23
C GLY A 487 30.97 -10.19 10.36
N ARG A 488 31.62 -9.16 10.93
CA ARG A 488 31.07 -8.42 12.08
C ARG A 488 30.51 -7.08 11.60
N TRP A 489 29.21 -7.01 11.53
CA TRP A 489 28.46 -5.80 11.27
C TRP A 489 27.71 -5.36 12.52
N GLN A 490 27.58 -4.07 12.68
CA GLN A 490 26.77 -3.46 13.72
C GLN A 490 25.57 -2.81 13.02
N TYR A 491 24.38 -3.18 13.46
CA TYR A 491 23.16 -2.53 13.06
C TYR A 491 22.94 -1.33 13.98
N LEU A 492 22.78 -0.16 13.39
CA LEU A 492 22.42 1.04 14.14
C LEU A 492 20.98 1.40 13.82
N PRO A 493 20.15 1.64 14.84
CA PRO A 493 18.75 1.95 14.62
C PRO A 493 18.64 3.22 13.77
N ASN A 494 17.76 3.18 12.79
CA ASN A 494 17.40 4.36 12.03
C ASN A 494 16.58 5.26 12.96
N ASN A 495 17.20 6.23 13.58
CA ASN A 495 16.47 7.23 14.34
C ASN A 495 15.75 8.13 13.33
N PHE A 496 14.46 7.90 13.16
CA PHE A 496 13.55 8.77 12.40
C PHE A 496 13.38 10.15 13.02
N ASP A 497 14.11 10.47 14.07
CA ASP A 497 14.18 11.84 14.50
C ASP A 497 14.80 12.68 13.37
N GLN A 498 14.37 13.90 13.26
CA GLN A 498 14.68 14.86 12.18
C GLN A 498 16.19 15.17 12.00
N SER A 499 17.05 14.66 12.85
CA SER A 499 18.50 14.63 12.68
C SER A 499 18.97 13.43 11.84
N GLY A 500 18.00 12.68 11.24
CA GLY A 500 18.19 11.42 10.57
C GLY A 500 19.37 11.39 9.63
N GLY A 501 20.19 10.38 9.79
CA GLY A 501 21.42 10.18 9.04
C GLY A 501 21.23 9.90 7.54
N GLY A 502 20.03 10.12 6.97
CA GLY A 502 19.76 9.96 5.54
C GLY A 502 19.81 8.51 5.06
N HIS A 503 19.61 7.52 5.95
CA HIS A 503 19.61 6.10 5.62
C HIS A 503 18.38 5.69 4.80
N TYR A 504 18.59 4.73 3.90
CA TYR A 504 17.49 4.14 3.13
C TYR A 504 16.81 3.06 3.98
N THR A 505 15.50 3.03 3.97
CA THR A 505 14.72 1.95 4.56
C THR A 505 13.40 1.80 3.84
N LEU A 506 12.98 0.56 3.69
CA LEU A 506 11.70 0.17 3.11
C LEU A 506 10.69 -0.23 4.19
N ARG A 507 11.08 -0.24 5.48
CA ARG A 507 10.25 -0.66 6.60
C ARG A 507 10.33 0.26 7.82
N ASP A 508 9.23 0.29 8.60
CA ASP A 508 9.15 0.96 9.88
C ASP A 508 9.64 0.06 11.03
N ARG A 509 10.17 0.72 12.04
CA ARG A 509 10.67 0.14 13.29
C ARG A 509 9.57 -0.48 14.17
N HIS A 510 8.30 -0.19 13.91
CA HIS A 510 7.19 -0.50 14.83
C HIS A 510 6.79 -1.97 14.93
N PHE A 511 7.36 -2.85 14.08
CA PHE A 511 6.99 -4.27 14.02
C PHE A 511 8.12 -5.18 14.45
N GLU A 512 9.03 -4.68 15.25
CA GLU A 512 10.16 -5.43 15.74
C GLU A 512 9.90 -5.90 17.15
N ASP A 513 10.34 -7.13 17.44
CA ASP A 513 10.41 -7.60 18.81
C ASP A 513 11.45 -6.75 19.55
N PRO A 514 11.05 -5.92 20.52
CA PRO A 514 11.98 -5.05 21.24
C PRO A 514 13.02 -5.86 22.03
N ASP A 515 12.77 -7.15 22.24
CA ASP A 515 13.65 -8.06 22.96
C ASP A 515 14.59 -8.85 22.04
N ASP A 516 14.39 -8.82 20.70
CA ASP A 516 15.28 -9.42 19.71
C ASP A 516 16.16 -8.38 19.02
N PRO A 517 17.44 -8.25 19.41
CA PRO A 517 18.37 -7.31 18.79
C PRO A 517 18.63 -7.61 17.30
N ALA A 518 18.23 -8.79 16.79
CA ALA A 518 18.29 -9.11 15.36
C ALA A 518 17.19 -8.43 14.54
N THR A 519 16.17 -7.89 15.19
CA THR A 519 15.05 -7.18 14.56
C THR A 519 15.25 -5.65 14.47
N LEU A 520 16.39 -5.11 14.91
CA LEU A 520 16.66 -3.66 14.84
C LEU A 520 16.86 -3.21 13.40
N VAL A 521 15.88 -2.50 12.85
CA VAL A 521 15.96 -1.83 11.54
C VAL A 521 17.00 -0.74 11.60
N GLY A 522 17.92 -0.80 10.68
CA GLY A 522 18.95 0.21 10.56
C GLY A 522 19.92 -0.11 9.43
N TYR A 523 20.86 0.76 9.26
CA TYR A 523 21.97 0.51 8.36
C TYR A 523 23.01 -0.38 9.02
N ALA A 524 23.65 -1.21 8.19
CA ALA A 524 24.77 -2.00 8.64
C ALA A 524 26.06 -1.20 8.51
N THR A 525 26.83 -1.11 9.59
CA THR A 525 28.15 -0.48 9.60
C THR A 525 29.21 -1.39 10.18
N THR A 526 30.43 -1.25 9.74
CA THR A 526 31.59 -1.94 10.32
C THR A 526 32.81 -1.03 10.29
N ASN A 527 33.67 -1.20 11.30
CA ASN A 527 34.93 -0.47 11.33
C ASN A 527 35.85 -0.90 10.18
N LYS A 528 36.81 -0.02 9.83
CA LYS A 528 37.86 -0.35 8.90
C LYS A 528 38.58 -1.62 9.29
N GLY A 529 38.99 -2.41 8.29
CA GLY A 529 39.62 -3.70 8.52
C GLY A 529 40.47 -4.15 7.32
N ASN A 530 40.53 -5.44 7.14
CA ASN A 530 41.32 -6.09 6.08
C ASN A 530 40.48 -6.72 4.97
N GLY A 531 39.20 -6.38 4.87
CA GLY A 531 38.28 -6.96 3.90
C GLY A 531 37.54 -8.20 4.39
N SER A 532 37.63 -8.55 5.68
CA SER A 532 36.96 -9.74 6.21
C SER A 532 35.45 -9.54 6.45
N ASN A 533 35.00 -8.29 6.55
CA ASN A 533 33.58 -7.99 6.64
C ASN A 533 33.09 -7.51 5.28
N THR A 534 32.13 -8.21 4.71
CA THR A 534 31.64 -7.95 3.35
C THR A 534 30.13 -7.81 3.31
N ALA A 535 29.64 -6.94 2.42
CA ALA A 535 28.22 -6.86 2.07
C ALA A 535 28.06 -7.18 0.57
N LEU A 536 27.13 -8.05 0.23
CA LEU A 536 26.84 -8.52 -1.12
C LEU A 536 25.39 -8.24 -1.48
N PHE A 537 25.17 -7.46 -2.53
CA PHE A 537 23.87 -7.16 -3.12
C PHE A 537 23.76 -7.93 -4.46
N ARG A 538 22.80 -8.86 -4.51
CA ARG A 538 22.63 -9.76 -5.66
C ARG A 538 21.20 -9.71 -6.22
N PRO A 539 20.97 -8.96 -7.33
CA PRO A 539 19.68 -8.92 -7.97
C PRO A 539 19.36 -10.21 -8.71
N THR A 540 18.08 -10.52 -8.84
CA THR A 540 17.59 -11.47 -9.83
C THR A 540 17.20 -10.72 -11.10
N ILE A 541 18.03 -10.78 -12.12
CA ILE A 541 17.83 -10.11 -13.40
C ILE A 541 16.93 -10.96 -14.29
N GLY A 542 15.72 -10.52 -14.57
CA GLY A 542 14.78 -11.20 -15.45
C GLY A 542 14.96 -10.86 -16.93
N LEU A 543 15.39 -9.65 -17.24
CA LEU A 543 15.68 -9.20 -18.61
C LEU A 543 17.13 -8.72 -18.73
N ALA A 544 17.92 -9.37 -19.59
CA ALA A 544 19.28 -8.95 -19.84
C ALA A 544 19.33 -7.56 -20.49
N GLY A 545 20.25 -6.72 -20.04
CA GLY A 545 20.39 -5.36 -20.56
C GLY A 545 21.36 -4.49 -19.79
N ASN A 546 21.40 -3.23 -20.17
CA ASN A 546 22.16 -2.21 -19.45
C ASN A 546 21.38 -1.79 -18.20
N TYR A 547 22.04 -1.81 -17.06
CA TYR A 547 21.52 -1.33 -15.80
C TYR A 547 22.44 -0.22 -15.29
N GLU A 548 21.86 0.91 -14.96
CA GLU A 548 22.55 1.93 -14.17
C GLU A 548 22.44 1.52 -12.70
N ILE A 549 23.58 1.40 -12.05
CA ILE A 549 23.67 0.94 -10.66
C ILE A 549 23.92 2.14 -9.77
N PHE A 550 23.17 2.23 -8.69
CA PHE A 550 23.30 3.27 -7.70
C PHE A 550 23.53 2.65 -6.33
N GLU A 551 24.28 3.35 -5.50
CA GLU A 551 24.37 3.10 -4.07
C GLU A 551 23.67 4.21 -3.30
N TRP A 552 23.24 3.89 -2.09
CA TRP A 552 22.76 4.84 -1.10
C TRP A 552 23.48 4.59 0.22
N HIS A 553 23.90 5.63 0.88
CA HIS A 553 24.42 5.59 2.23
C HIS A 553 23.92 6.79 3.03
N GLY A 554 23.79 6.62 4.36
CA GLY A 554 23.52 7.68 5.30
C GLY A 554 24.81 8.26 5.87
N PHE A 555 24.76 8.81 7.08
CA PHE A 555 25.94 9.23 7.83
C PHE A 555 25.87 8.73 9.29
N LEU A 556 27.05 8.52 9.91
CA LEU A 556 27.16 7.93 11.25
C LEU A 556 26.86 8.92 12.39
N GLY A 557 26.67 10.20 12.09
CA GLY A 557 26.27 11.22 13.04
C GLY A 557 27.13 12.48 13.03
N SER A 558 26.56 13.56 13.53
CA SER A 558 27.15 14.90 13.53
C SER A 558 27.98 15.23 14.77
N SER A 559 28.20 14.28 15.69
CA SER A 559 29.02 14.55 16.88
C SER A 559 30.46 14.88 16.47
N PRO A 560 31.07 15.92 17.01
CA PRO A 560 32.51 16.25 16.76
C PRO A 560 33.47 15.13 17.14
N SER A 561 33.02 14.18 17.95
CA SER A 561 33.74 12.96 18.35
C SER A 561 33.40 11.73 17.52
N ALA A 562 32.48 11.84 16.54
CA ALA A 562 32.13 10.74 15.67
C ALA A 562 33.32 10.36 14.78
N VAL A 563 33.54 9.08 14.64
CA VAL A 563 34.50 8.56 13.66
C VAL A 563 33.92 8.88 12.28
N ARG A 564 34.69 9.55 11.42
CA ARG A 564 34.25 9.89 10.07
C ARG A 564 34.16 8.62 9.22
N GLU A 565 33.18 8.59 8.36
CA GLU A 565 32.97 7.56 7.35
C GLU A 565 34.21 7.46 6.43
N ALA A 566 34.38 6.27 5.83
CA ALA A 566 35.46 6.04 4.89
C ALA A 566 35.30 6.88 3.62
N THR A 567 36.45 7.38 3.11
CA THR A 567 36.52 8.17 1.88
C THR A 567 36.91 7.34 0.64
N ASP A 568 37.25 6.05 0.84
CA ASP A 568 37.76 5.17 -0.21
C ASP A 568 37.06 3.81 -0.28
N VAL A 569 35.74 3.78 -0.03
CA VAL A 569 34.94 2.53 -0.07
C VAL A 569 34.90 1.96 -1.48
N LYS A 570 35.33 0.71 -1.62
CA LYS A 570 35.45 0.04 -2.91
C LYS A 570 34.19 -0.79 -3.20
N TYR A 571 33.37 -0.34 -4.13
CA TYR A 571 32.26 -1.08 -4.68
C TYR A 571 32.72 -1.91 -5.88
N LYS A 572 32.78 -3.24 -5.75
CA LYS A 572 33.16 -4.18 -6.79
C LYS A 572 31.89 -4.65 -7.51
N ILE A 573 31.79 -4.33 -8.79
CA ILE A 573 30.62 -4.57 -9.61
C ILE A 573 30.93 -5.69 -10.59
N LYS A 574 30.32 -6.85 -10.41
CA LYS A 574 30.42 -7.97 -11.36
C LYS A 574 29.35 -7.83 -12.45
N HIS A 575 29.77 -7.87 -13.71
CA HIS A 575 28.92 -7.68 -14.88
C HIS A 575 29.41 -8.56 -16.03
N GLN A 576 28.72 -8.56 -17.18
CA GLN A 576 29.09 -9.41 -18.32
C GLN A 576 30.54 -9.21 -18.81
N GLY A 577 31.05 -8.01 -18.74
CA GLY A 577 32.42 -7.66 -19.16
C GLY A 577 33.51 -7.97 -18.14
N GLY A 578 33.20 -8.56 -16.98
CA GLY A 578 34.14 -8.85 -15.90
C GLY A 578 33.77 -8.17 -14.60
N GLU A 579 34.74 -7.59 -13.91
CA GLU A 579 34.55 -6.86 -12.66
C GLU A 579 35.12 -5.45 -12.78
N THR A 580 34.36 -4.46 -12.31
CA THR A 580 34.78 -3.06 -12.21
C THR A 580 34.74 -2.62 -10.75
N THR A 581 35.74 -1.88 -10.31
CA THR A 581 35.75 -1.28 -8.97
C THR A 581 35.49 0.22 -9.07
N VAL A 582 34.48 0.69 -8.33
CA VAL A 582 34.17 2.12 -8.17
C VAL A 582 34.46 2.51 -6.72
N VAL A 583 35.17 3.61 -6.53
CA VAL A 583 35.50 4.15 -5.20
C VAL A 583 34.50 5.23 -4.84
N VAL A 584 33.88 5.09 -3.66
CA VAL A 584 32.89 6.03 -3.13
C VAL A 584 33.40 6.65 -1.84
N ASP A 585 33.30 7.98 -1.76
CA ASP A 585 33.52 8.73 -0.53
C ASP A 585 32.20 8.81 0.25
N GLN A 586 32.03 7.94 1.24
CA GLN A 586 30.82 7.89 2.07
C GLN A 586 30.72 9.04 3.10
N SER A 587 31.74 9.87 3.23
CA SER A 587 31.65 11.08 4.04
C SER A 587 30.90 12.23 3.34
N ASN A 588 30.52 12.03 2.07
CA ASN A 588 29.85 13.01 1.24
C ASN A 588 28.68 12.38 0.48
N ASN A 589 27.70 13.20 0.09
CA ASN A 589 26.56 12.77 -0.74
C ASN A 589 25.65 11.71 -0.11
N PHE A 590 25.55 11.68 1.20
CA PHE A 590 24.65 10.82 1.95
C PHE A 590 23.17 11.20 1.71
N GLY A 591 22.26 10.25 1.99
CA GLY A 591 20.82 10.44 1.91
C GLY A 591 20.29 10.62 0.48
N ARG A 592 20.96 10.03 -0.51
CA ARG A 592 20.57 10.06 -1.92
C ARG A 592 21.20 8.94 -2.75
N TRP A 593 20.64 8.69 -3.92
CA TRP A 593 21.21 7.76 -4.90
C TRP A 593 22.43 8.34 -5.60
N ASN A 594 23.56 7.64 -5.52
CA ASN A 594 24.82 7.98 -6.18
C ASN A 594 25.11 6.94 -7.26
N SER A 595 25.26 7.37 -8.52
CA SER A 595 25.49 6.46 -9.64
C SER A 595 26.88 5.84 -9.59
N LEU A 596 26.95 4.51 -9.67
CA LEU A 596 28.20 3.74 -9.81
C LEU A 596 28.55 3.44 -11.28
N GLY A 597 27.67 3.79 -12.21
CA GLY A 597 27.85 3.57 -13.65
C GLY A 597 26.80 2.66 -14.27
N VAL A 598 26.94 2.46 -15.59
CA VAL A 598 26.05 1.61 -16.40
C VAL A 598 26.76 0.35 -16.83
N TYR A 599 26.17 -0.81 -16.55
CA TYR A 599 26.77 -2.12 -16.81
C TYR A 599 25.75 -3.05 -17.46
N TYR A 600 26.21 -3.88 -18.40
CA TYR A 600 25.37 -4.91 -19.00
C TYR A 600 25.30 -6.12 -18.06
N LEU A 601 24.09 -6.44 -17.59
CA LEU A 601 23.80 -7.60 -16.75
C LEU A 601 23.05 -8.66 -17.56
N THR A 602 23.42 -9.92 -17.35
CA THR A 602 22.73 -11.08 -17.95
C THR A 602 21.63 -11.59 -17.04
N THR A 603 20.67 -12.31 -17.59
CA THR A 603 19.59 -12.94 -16.82
C THR A 603 20.09 -13.85 -15.70
N GLY A 604 19.33 -13.95 -14.61
CA GLY A 604 19.68 -14.69 -13.40
C GLY A 604 20.44 -13.85 -12.39
N GLN A 605 21.18 -14.49 -11.51
CA GLN A 605 21.93 -13.85 -10.40
C GLN A 605 23.43 -13.67 -10.75
N ASN A 606 23.75 -13.40 -12.00
CA ASN A 606 25.14 -13.27 -12.47
C ASN A 606 25.75 -11.90 -12.22
N GLY A 607 24.92 -10.85 -12.05
CA GLY A 607 25.34 -9.53 -11.61
C GLY A 607 25.35 -9.42 -10.10
N GLN A 608 26.32 -8.72 -9.53
CA GLN A 608 26.39 -8.48 -8.10
C GLN A 608 27.24 -7.27 -7.76
N ILE A 609 26.96 -6.67 -6.61
CA ILE A 609 27.77 -5.61 -6.02
C ILE A 609 28.30 -6.11 -4.68
N THR A 610 29.61 -5.95 -4.47
CA THR A 610 30.24 -6.29 -3.19
C THR A 610 31.05 -5.10 -2.69
N LEU A 611 30.93 -4.79 -1.40
CA LEU A 611 31.85 -3.89 -0.70
C LEU A 611 32.42 -4.61 0.52
N ASP A 612 33.59 -4.18 0.94
CA ASP A 612 34.29 -4.76 2.08
C ASP A 612 34.93 -3.67 2.96
N ASN A 613 35.28 -4.03 4.20
CA ASN A 613 35.83 -3.09 5.17
C ASN A 613 37.33 -2.79 5.00
N ASN A 614 37.94 -3.09 3.85
CA ASN A 614 39.28 -2.65 3.50
C ASN A 614 39.26 -1.21 2.96
N ALA A 615 39.05 -0.27 3.88
CA ALA A 615 38.89 1.15 3.63
C ALA A 615 39.63 1.97 4.67
N ASP A 616 39.71 3.29 4.48
CA ASP A 616 40.43 4.20 5.39
C ASP A 616 39.64 4.54 6.68
N GLY A 617 38.35 4.26 6.72
CA GLY A 617 37.42 4.49 7.85
C GLY A 617 36.37 3.42 7.97
N PRO A 618 35.37 3.60 8.89
CA PRO A 618 34.17 2.78 8.93
C PRO A 618 33.36 2.93 7.65
N ILE A 619 32.76 1.83 7.22
CA ILE A 619 31.93 1.76 6.02
C ILE A 619 30.47 1.49 6.38
N MET A 620 29.57 1.89 5.50
CA MET A 620 28.15 1.57 5.57
C MET A 620 27.72 0.72 4.39
N ALA A 621 26.90 -0.30 4.67
CA ALA A 621 26.13 -1.04 3.68
C ALA A 621 24.65 -0.71 3.93
N ASP A 622 24.02 0.01 3.01
CA ASP A 622 22.66 0.49 3.15
C ASP A 622 21.81 -0.07 1.98
N ALA A 623 21.67 0.64 0.88
CA ALA A 623 20.87 0.15 -0.24
C ALA A 623 21.59 0.28 -1.60
N VAL A 624 21.23 -0.63 -2.53
CA VAL A 624 21.69 -0.61 -3.93
C VAL A 624 20.48 -0.70 -4.86
N LYS A 625 20.47 0.15 -5.90
CA LYS A 625 19.43 0.17 -6.93
C LYS A 625 20.00 -0.18 -8.30
N PHE A 626 19.29 -1.06 -9.02
CA PHE A 626 19.57 -1.45 -10.39
C PHE A 626 18.44 -0.92 -11.27
N ALA A 627 18.73 0.11 -12.05
CA ALA A 627 17.76 0.77 -12.92
C ALA A 627 17.99 0.39 -14.38
N TYR A 628 17.02 -0.25 -15.01
CA TYR A 628 17.12 -0.71 -16.40
C TYR A 628 17.21 0.46 -17.39
N ARG A 629 18.11 0.34 -18.38
CA ARG A 629 18.39 1.37 -19.39
C ARG A 629 18.25 0.87 -20.83
N GLY A 630 17.73 -0.33 -21.01
CA GLY A 630 17.45 -0.94 -22.33
C GLY A 630 18.32 -2.15 -22.63
N SER A 631 17.83 -2.98 -23.57
CA SER A 631 18.44 -4.26 -23.92
C SER A 631 19.63 -4.15 -24.88
N ASP A 632 19.86 -3.00 -25.53
CA ASP A 632 20.96 -2.84 -26.50
C ASP A 632 22.34 -2.85 -25.80
N PRO A 633 23.17 -3.89 -26.01
CA PRO A 633 24.50 -3.98 -25.39
C PRO A 633 25.48 -2.93 -25.92
N ASN A 634 25.18 -2.29 -27.06
CA ASN A 634 26.02 -1.26 -27.70
C ASN A 634 25.56 0.16 -27.39
N ARG A 635 24.48 0.33 -26.62
CA ARG A 635 24.03 1.64 -26.20
C ARG A 635 25.13 2.34 -25.41
N ASP A 636 25.24 3.66 -25.57
CA ASP A 636 26.17 4.50 -24.81
C ASP A 636 26.06 4.20 -23.29
N ARG A 637 27.17 3.73 -22.73
CA ARG A 637 27.30 3.35 -21.32
C ARG A 637 27.77 4.52 -20.45
N THR A 638 27.88 5.71 -21.04
CA THR A 638 28.28 6.91 -20.30
C THR A 638 27.16 7.24 -19.30
N PRO A 639 27.43 7.23 -17.98
CA PRO A 639 26.44 7.67 -17.00
C PRO A 639 25.99 9.10 -17.33
N PRO A 640 24.75 9.47 -17.05
CA PRO A 640 24.37 10.87 -17.05
C PRO A 640 25.37 11.64 -16.19
N GLN A 641 25.85 12.79 -16.70
CA GLN A 641 26.83 13.60 -15.97
C GLN A 641 26.32 13.81 -14.53
N PRO A 642 27.10 13.49 -13.49
CA PRO A 642 26.68 13.72 -12.13
C PRO A 642 26.38 15.21 -11.93
N PRO A 643 25.45 15.57 -11.04
CA PRO A 643 25.19 16.95 -10.69
C PRO A 643 26.52 17.63 -10.35
N LYS A 644 26.77 18.84 -10.88
CA LYS A 644 28.00 19.58 -10.69
C LYS A 644 28.39 19.64 -9.20
N GLY A 645 29.43 18.97 -8.80
CA GLY A 645 29.92 18.87 -7.42
C GLY A 645 30.56 17.52 -7.06
N LEU A 646 30.36 16.47 -7.85
CA LEU A 646 31.09 15.19 -7.68
C LEU A 646 32.43 15.25 -8.43
N ARG A 647 33.55 15.11 -7.71
CA ARG A 647 34.83 14.80 -8.31
C ARG A 647 34.96 13.31 -8.46
N VAL A 648 34.84 12.83 -9.68
CA VAL A 648 35.34 11.49 -10.07
C VAL A 648 36.82 11.69 -10.33
N THR A 649 37.67 11.14 -9.49
CA THR A 649 39.11 11.01 -9.81
C THR A 649 39.27 9.71 -10.60
N PRO A 650 40.02 9.74 -11.73
CA PRO A 650 40.21 8.61 -12.62
C PRO A 650 40.98 7.45 -11.97
#